data_61b12302dc49884ca46542baad0891f0
#
_entry.id   61b12302dc49884ca46542baad0891f0
#
_cell.length_a   1.000
_cell.length_b   1.000
_cell.length_c   1.000
_cell.angle_alpha   90.00
_cell.angle_beta   90.00
_cell.angle_gamma   90.00
#
_symmetry.space_group_name_H-M   'P 1'
#
loop_
_entity.id
_entity.type
_entity.pdbx_description
1 polymer ?
#
loop_
_entity_poly.entity_id
_entity_poly.type
_entity_poly.pdbx_seq_one_letter_code
_entity_poly.pdbx_strand_id
1 'polypeptide(L)'
;MLIKRKSGEASRTKLQSVAAGLAADVIDRRTFLRRSGLAVGGLAAAGTIQLGSVRKAQAAGPAGLHPSQNVVIKKNICTHCSVGCTVTAEVQNGVWVGQEPSYTSPINRGTHCAKGAAIRELVHGDRRLRYPLKLANGQWQRISWDQAINEIGDKMLAIREKSGADSVYFIGSAKMTNEQAYLFRKFGAFWGTNSVDHQARICHSTTVAGVANTWGYGAQTNSYNDIRNAKTMIIMGGNPAEAHPIAVQHLLAGKEINRANMIVIDPRFTRTAAHATEYVRIRPGTDIPVLWGMLWHIFENGWEDKEFIKQRVYGMDDVRKEVAKWTPDEVERVTGVPGEQLKRVAEMFAKQKPSTLIWCMGQTQHTVGTANVRASCTALLAVGSVGGPGLGANIFRGHTNVQGATDLGLDITTLPLYYGLTEAAWKHWARVWDVDYNWLQSRFDEVPAKAGRKPRSRKDNMETPGITSTRWFDGVNLPEDQVDQRTNIKAMIVFGHGGNTVTRMPEADKAMDKVELLVVADPHPTTFATLGKDRGKDTYLLPICTSLEVDGSRTASNRSLQWGEQIVKPIFESKDDVEVIHMLAKKLGFGDLMFKPTKGERPSAEDLLREINRGGWSTGYSGQSPERLKAHMKNQAKFDLVTLRAPKDDPEVGGDYYGLPWPCWGKPEIRHPGSAILYNTNLHVKDGGSAFRARFGVERNGETLLAEGSYPQGSELTDGHPEITMGILKKLGWDKDLTPEELATITRIGGNNIDAVSWAIDLSGGIQ
;
A
#
# COMPACT_ATOMS: atom_id res chain seq x y z
N MET A 1 6.03 23.61 -25.07
CA MET A 1 7.04 23.91 -26.11
C MET A 1 8.42 23.56 -25.54
N LEU A 2 8.98 22.43 -25.93
CA LEU A 2 10.31 21.98 -25.47
C LEU A 2 11.39 22.67 -26.28
N ILE A 3 12.12 23.57 -25.66
CA ILE A 3 13.28 24.23 -26.29
C ILE A 3 14.44 23.25 -26.27
N LYS A 4 14.78 22.66 -27.43
CA LYS A 4 16.03 21.93 -27.63
C LYS A 4 17.20 22.93 -27.58
N ARG A 5 18.01 22.91 -26.53
CA ARG A 5 19.33 23.56 -26.59
C ARG A 5 20.21 22.82 -27.60
N LYS A 6 20.68 23.53 -28.62
CA LYS A 6 21.72 23.05 -29.52
C LYS A 6 22.99 22.85 -28.72
N SER A 7 23.53 21.63 -28.68
CA SER A 7 24.88 21.35 -28.22
C SER A 7 25.86 21.98 -29.20
N GLY A 8 26.77 22.79 -28.70
CA GLY A 8 27.73 23.49 -29.53
C GLY A 8 28.69 22.52 -30.27
N GLU A 9 29.11 22.90 -31.45
CA GLU A 9 30.01 22.15 -32.37
C GLU A 9 31.35 21.72 -31.77
N ALA A 10 31.83 22.39 -30.71
CA ALA A 10 33.07 22.08 -30.01
C ALA A 10 33.08 20.73 -29.28
N SER A 11 31.93 20.14 -28.98
CA SER A 11 31.83 18.82 -28.33
C SER A 11 31.90 17.66 -29.32
N ARG A 12 31.49 17.87 -30.57
CA ARG A 12 31.52 16.84 -31.62
C ARG A 12 32.94 16.58 -32.16
N THR A 13 33.78 17.59 -32.26
CA THR A 13 35.14 17.46 -32.77
C THR A 13 36.04 16.69 -31.80
N LYS A 14 35.88 16.83 -30.47
CA LYS A 14 36.62 16.04 -29.48
C LYS A 14 36.23 14.55 -29.47
N LEU A 15 34.97 14.25 -29.63
CA LEU A 15 34.51 12.85 -29.71
C LEU A 15 34.91 12.18 -31.03
N GLN A 16 34.93 12.93 -32.14
CA GLN A 16 35.38 12.42 -33.44
C GLN A 16 36.89 12.18 -33.49
N SER A 17 37.67 13.00 -32.84
CA SER A 17 39.13 12.78 -32.75
C SER A 17 39.50 11.59 -31.87
N VAL A 18 38.75 11.32 -30.81
CA VAL A 18 38.94 10.14 -29.97
C VAL A 18 38.47 8.87 -30.68
N ALA A 19 37.34 8.93 -31.43
CA ALA A 19 36.86 7.82 -32.22
C ALA A 19 37.78 7.49 -33.42
N ALA A 20 38.38 8.50 -34.06
CA ALA A 20 39.35 8.31 -35.15
C ALA A 20 40.65 7.71 -34.63
N GLY A 21 41.10 8.07 -33.41
CA GLY A 21 42.27 7.45 -32.78
C GLY A 21 42.09 6.00 -32.35
N LEU A 22 40.82 5.59 -32.09
CA LEU A 22 40.48 4.21 -31.73
C LEU A 22 40.19 3.31 -32.94
N ALA A 23 39.91 3.89 -34.11
CA ALA A 23 39.62 3.16 -35.33
C ALA A 23 40.86 2.82 -36.21
N ALA A 24 42.02 3.33 -35.87
CA ALA A 24 43.24 3.16 -36.66
C ALA A 24 44.03 1.85 -36.39
N ASP A 25 43.72 1.11 -35.32
CA ASP A 25 44.32 -0.18 -35.01
C ASP A 25 43.25 -1.27 -34.89
N VAL A 26 43.21 -2.16 -35.85
CA VAL A 26 42.47 -3.43 -35.73
C VAL A 26 43.23 -4.29 -34.72
N ILE A 27 42.89 -4.15 -33.46
CA ILE A 27 43.47 -4.97 -32.39
C ILE A 27 42.79 -6.34 -32.41
N ASP A 28 43.53 -7.38 -32.79
CA ASP A 28 43.07 -8.75 -32.68
C ASP A 28 42.85 -9.14 -31.20
N ARG A 29 42.02 -10.17 -30.96
CA ARG A 29 41.66 -10.64 -29.62
C ARG A 29 42.88 -11.02 -28.76
N ARG A 30 44.00 -11.44 -29.38
CA ARG A 30 45.24 -11.81 -28.71
C ARG A 30 46.04 -10.59 -28.25
N THR A 31 46.07 -9.55 -29.07
CA THR A 31 46.73 -8.25 -28.77
C THR A 31 45.94 -7.49 -27.72
N PHE A 32 44.58 -7.56 -27.73
CA PHE A 32 43.72 -7.02 -26.68
C PHE A 32 43.99 -7.70 -25.33
N LEU A 33 44.03 -9.05 -25.29
CA LEU A 33 44.30 -9.80 -24.07
C LEU A 33 45.72 -9.61 -23.54
N ARG A 34 46.73 -9.44 -24.41
CA ARG A 34 48.10 -9.12 -24.01
C ARG A 34 48.22 -7.70 -23.43
N ARG A 35 47.56 -6.72 -24.04
CA ARG A 35 47.58 -5.33 -23.54
C ARG A 35 46.74 -5.18 -22.25
N SER A 36 45.63 -5.88 -22.10
CA SER A 36 44.86 -5.91 -20.84
C SER A 36 45.60 -6.71 -19.73
N GLY A 37 46.29 -7.79 -20.08
CA GLY A 37 47.15 -8.53 -19.14
C GLY A 37 48.33 -7.70 -18.63
N LEU A 38 48.97 -6.88 -19.51
CA LEU A 38 50.00 -5.94 -19.12
C LEU A 38 49.46 -4.78 -18.26
N ALA A 39 48.23 -4.33 -18.51
CA ALA A 39 47.58 -3.33 -17.67
C ALA A 39 47.25 -3.88 -16.27
N VAL A 40 46.80 -5.14 -16.19
CA VAL A 40 46.57 -5.83 -14.90
C VAL A 40 47.88 -6.16 -14.19
N GLY A 41 48.91 -6.57 -14.92
CA GLY A 41 50.26 -6.78 -14.36
C GLY A 41 50.94 -5.49 -13.92
N GLY A 42 50.79 -4.39 -14.67
CA GLY A 42 51.24 -3.05 -14.30
C GLY A 42 50.50 -2.48 -13.09
N LEU A 43 49.24 -2.73 -12.98
CA LEU A 43 48.40 -2.38 -11.81
C LEU A 43 48.76 -3.24 -10.59
N ALA A 44 49.16 -4.50 -10.76
CA ALA A 44 49.63 -5.33 -9.65
C ALA A 44 51.00 -4.91 -9.13
N ALA A 45 51.89 -4.41 -10.00
CA ALA A 45 53.21 -3.86 -9.61
C ALA A 45 53.10 -2.43 -9.02
N ALA A 46 52.07 -1.65 -9.40
CA ALA A 46 51.74 -0.36 -8.80
C ALA A 46 50.83 -0.49 -7.57
N GLY A 47 50.38 -1.72 -7.26
CA GLY A 47 49.29 -2.03 -6.33
C GLY A 47 49.58 -1.83 -4.85
N THR A 48 50.81 -1.45 -4.48
CA THR A 48 51.12 -1.10 -3.08
C THR A 48 50.72 0.33 -2.70
N ILE A 49 50.43 1.20 -3.68
CA ILE A 49 50.08 2.60 -3.39
C ILE A 49 48.55 2.84 -3.46
N GLN A 50 47.79 2.08 -4.25
CA GLN A 50 46.36 2.37 -4.44
C GLN A 50 45.40 1.54 -3.58
N LEU A 51 45.78 0.35 -3.11
CA LEU A 51 45.00 -0.40 -2.13
C LEU A 51 44.90 0.32 -0.76
N GLY A 52 45.92 1.11 -0.43
CA GLY A 52 45.91 2.00 0.72
C GLY A 52 44.90 3.16 0.59
N SER A 53 44.72 3.71 -0.63
CA SER A 53 43.81 4.82 -0.90
C SER A 53 42.33 4.36 -0.98
N VAL A 54 42.07 3.17 -1.54
CA VAL A 54 40.73 2.59 -1.55
C VAL A 54 40.27 2.19 -0.14
N ARG A 55 41.18 1.59 0.66
CA ARG A 55 40.87 1.34 2.08
C ARG A 55 40.74 2.62 2.90
N LYS A 56 41.52 3.67 2.56
CA LYS A 56 41.38 4.97 3.21
C LYS A 56 40.11 5.68 2.84
N ALA A 57 39.62 5.55 1.60
CA ALA A 57 38.32 6.08 1.18
C ALA A 57 37.15 5.35 1.84
N GLN A 58 37.25 4.02 2.02
CA GLN A 58 36.26 3.25 2.77
C GLN A 58 36.28 3.52 4.29
N ALA A 59 37.45 3.84 4.84
CA ALA A 59 37.61 4.18 6.25
C ALA A 59 37.37 5.66 6.56
N ALA A 60 37.35 6.53 5.54
CA ALA A 60 37.15 7.98 5.69
C ALA A 60 35.70 8.41 5.72
N GLY A 61 34.74 7.46 5.76
CA GLY A 61 33.32 7.76 5.66
C GLY A 61 32.89 8.07 4.22
N PRO A 62 31.63 8.45 4.06
CA PRO A 62 31.04 8.71 2.76
C PRO A 62 31.80 9.74 1.95
N ALA A 63 31.98 9.45 0.67
CA ALA A 63 32.84 10.26 -0.22
C ALA A 63 32.38 11.73 -0.23
N GLY A 64 33.29 12.62 0.12
CA GLY A 64 33.12 14.07 0.02
C GLY A 64 32.91 14.82 1.35
N LEU A 65 32.85 14.12 2.49
CA LEU A 65 32.72 14.77 3.79
C LEU A 65 34.04 14.90 4.53
N HIS A 66 34.28 16.06 5.12
CA HIS A 66 35.45 16.28 5.93
C HIS A 66 35.35 15.49 7.25
N PRO A 67 36.36 14.64 7.62
CA PRO A 67 36.28 13.78 8.80
C PRO A 67 36.08 14.52 10.16
N SER A 68 36.28 15.83 10.16
CA SER A 68 36.25 16.69 11.34
C SER A 68 34.90 17.38 11.60
N GLN A 69 33.86 17.12 10.78
CA GLN A 69 32.57 17.80 10.91
C GLN A 69 31.50 16.84 11.33
N ASN A 70 30.61 17.28 12.25
CA ASN A 70 29.50 16.50 12.79
C ASN A 70 28.50 16.08 11.69
N VAL A 71 28.68 14.90 11.13
CA VAL A 71 27.73 14.26 10.22
C VAL A 71 26.81 13.37 11.05
N VAL A 72 25.52 13.60 10.96
CA VAL A 72 24.49 12.75 11.56
C VAL A 72 23.94 11.83 10.49
N ILE A 73 23.94 10.53 10.78
CA ILE A 73 23.35 9.52 9.91
C ILE A 73 21.90 9.30 10.34
N LYS A 74 20.98 9.43 9.39
CA LYS A 74 19.54 9.18 9.59
C LYS A 74 19.03 8.16 8.60
N LYS A 75 18.02 7.39 8.99
CA LYS A 75 17.38 6.40 8.15
C LYS A 75 15.93 6.77 7.87
N ASN A 76 15.54 6.69 6.62
CA ASN A 76 14.14 6.87 6.22
C ASN A 76 13.79 5.87 5.11
N ILE A 77 12.54 5.85 4.69
CA ILE A 77 12.03 4.93 3.67
C ILE A 77 11.86 5.69 2.36
N CYS A 78 12.30 5.08 1.27
CA CYS A 78 12.12 5.61 -0.07
C CYS A 78 10.64 5.90 -0.37
N THR A 79 10.35 7.09 -0.88
CA THR A 79 8.97 7.58 -1.08
C THR A 79 8.35 7.18 -2.42
N HIS A 80 9.03 6.41 -3.27
CA HIS A 80 8.55 6.14 -4.63
C HIS A 80 7.60 4.95 -4.72
N CYS A 81 8.05 3.75 -4.37
CA CYS A 81 7.24 2.55 -4.51
C CYS A 81 7.12 1.76 -3.20
N SER A 82 6.22 0.80 -3.18
CA SER A 82 5.85 0.03 -1.99
C SER A 82 6.82 -1.08 -1.58
N VAL A 83 8.00 -1.16 -2.18
CA VAL A 83 9.03 -2.15 -1.77
C VAL A 83 9.55 -1.86 -0.36
N GLY A 84 9.59 -0.58 0.05
CA GLY A 84 10.03 -0.22 1.39
C GLY A 84 11.57 -0.18 1.53
N CYS A 85 12.28 0.26 0.48
CA CYS A 85 13.74 0.41 0.54
C CYS A 85 14.13 1.44 1.59
N THR A 86 15.09 1.09 2.45
CA THR A 86 15.67 2.02 3.43
C THR A 86 16.75 2.87 2.77
N VAL A 87 16.67 4.16 3.00
CA VAL A 87 17.65 5.18 2.61
C VAL A 87 18.44 5.60 3.83
N THR A 88 19.76 5.65 3.71
CA THR A 88 20.66 6.24 4.68
C THR A 88 21.02 7.65 4.22
N ALA A 89 20.65 8.65 5.01
CA ALA A 89 20.92 10.05 4.72
C ALA A 89 22.04 10.59 5.61
N GLU A 90 22.92 11.36 5.02
CA GLU A 90 24.03 12.07 5.67
C GLU A 90 23.63 13.52 5.84
N VAL A 91 23.48 13.95 7.08
CA VAL A 91 23.05 15.30 7.42
C VAL A 91 24.17 16.03 8.14
N GLN A 92 24.60 17.16 7.58
CA GLN A 92 25.63 18.02 8.17
C GLN A 92 25.06 19.41 8.40
N ASN A 93 25.13 19.87 9.65
CA ASN A 93 24.58 21.18 10.06
C ASN A 93 23.12 21.40 9.63
N GLY A 94 22.31 20.34 9.68
CA GLY A 94 20.89 20.36 9.27
C GLY A 94 20.65 20.27 7.77
N VAL A 95 21.69 20.17 6.94
CA VAL A 95 21.61 20.03 5.49
C VAL A 95 21.83 18.56 5.09
N TRP A 96 20.98 18.03 4.23
CA TRP A 96 21.14 16.71 3.66
C TRP A 96 22.20 16.71 2.55
N VAL A 97 23.41 16.30 2.89
CA VAL A 97 24.59 16.42 2.02
C VAL A 97 24.89 15.16 1.22
N GLY A 98 24.58 13.98 1.75
CA GLY A 98 24.86 12.71 1.11
C GLY A 98 23.74 11.68 1.31
N GLN A 99 23.69 10.68 0.43
CA GLN A 99 22.69 9.62 0.43
C GLN A 99 23.28 8.31 -0.05
N GLU A 100 22.99 7.25 0.69
CA GLU A 100 23.34 5.89 0.34
C GLU A 100 22.13 4.96 0.52
N PRO A 101 22.05 3.81 -0.19
CA PRO A 101 21.14 2.74 0.19
C PRO A 101 21.57 2.16 1.53
N SER A 102 20.61 1.75 2.36
CA SER A 102 20.98 1.04 3.58
C SER A 102 21.56 -0.34 3.26
N TYR A 103 22.82 -0.54 3.57
CA TYR A 103 23.51 -1.82 3.40
C TYR A 103 23.03 -2.88 4.39
N THR A 104 22.48 -2.45 5.51
CA THR A 104 21.97 -3.33 6.56
C THR A 104 20.51 -3.73 6.37
N SER A 105 19.77 -3.06 5.48
CA SER A 105 18.38 -3.36 5.23
C SER A 105 18.21 -4.74 4.58
N PRO A 106 17.40 -5.64 5.16
CA PRO A 106 17.15 -6.95 4.57
C PRO A 106 16.33 -6.85 3.27
N ILE A 107 15.64 -5.72 3.03
CA ILE A 107 14.79 -5.52 1.86
C ILE A 107 15.62 -5.11 0.63
N ASN A 108 16.35 -4.00 0.71
CA ASN A 108 17.08 -3.46 -0.45
C ASN A 108 18.56 -3.80 -0.48
N ARG A 109 19.14 -4.35 0.58
CA ARG A 109 20.47 -4.98 0.60
C ARG A 109 21.56 -4.12 -0.03
N GLY A 110 21.64 -2.84 0.33
CA GLY A 110 22.62 -1.91 -0.21
C GLY A 110 22.39 -1.51 -1.68
N THR A 111 21.16 -1.59 -2.18
CA THR A 111 20.82 -1.23 -3.56
C THR A 111 19.76 -0.14 -3.64
N HIS A 112 19.92 0.75 -4.63
CA HIS A 112 18.91 1.70 -5.07
C HIS A 112 18.57 1.52 -6.54
N CYS A 113 17.33 1.79 -6.93
CA CYS A 113 17.01 2.08 -8.33
C CYS A 113 17.20 3.58 -8.61
N ALA A 114 17.13 3.99 -9.87
CA ALA A 114 17.26 5.39 -10.27
C ALA A 114 16.31 6.35 -9.52
N LYS A 115 15.09 5.90 -9.21
CA LYS A 115 14.11 6.69 -8.43
C LYS A 115 14.60 6.91 -6.99
N GLY A 116 15.09 5.87 -6.34
CA GLY A 116 15.62 5.94 -4.98
C GLY A 116 16.90 6.78 -4.90
N ALA A 117 17.76 6.71 -5.91
CA ALA A 117 18.98 7.52 -5.99
C ALA A 117 18.68 9.03 -6.11
N ALA A 118 17.56 9.40 -6.72
CA ALA A 118 17.15 10.79 -6.92
C ALA A 118 16.21 11.34 -5.82
N ILE A 119 16.02 10.61 -4.71
CA ILE A 119 14.98 10.96 -3.71
C ILE A 119 15.23 12.32 -3.03
N ARG A 120 16.48 12.72 -2.89
CA ARG A 120 16.86 14.01 -2.30
C ARG A 120 16.27 15.20 -3.06
N GLU A 121 16.11 15.08 -4.38
CA GLU A 121 15.54 16.13 -5.24
C GLU A 121 14.06 16.46 -4.87
N LEU A 122 13.37 15.55 -4.23
CA LEU A 122 11.99 15.81 -3.73
C LEU A 122 11.99 16.87 -2.62
N VAL A 123 13.05 16.95 -1.83
CA VAL A 123 13.15 17.92 -0.74
C VAL A 123 13.75 19.24 -1.25
N HIS A 124 14.84 19.18 -1.99
CA HIS A 124 15.66 20.34 -2.36
C HIS A 124 15.41 20.86 -3.76
N GLY A 125 14.50 20.25 -4.53
CA GLY A 125 14.23 20.64 -5.92
C GLY A 125 13.60 22.03 -6.04
N ASP A 126 13.91 22.74 -7.15
CA ASP A 126 13.46 24.10 -7.42
C ASP A 126 11.94 24.26 -7.52
N ARG A 127 11.22 23.15 -7.70
CA ARG A 127 9.76 23.14 -7.87
C ARG A 127 8.99 23.10 -6.56
N ARG A 128 9.65 23.13 -5.42
CA ARG A 128 8.99 23.14 -4.11
C ARG A 128 8.13 24.39 -3.93
N LEU A 129 6.91 24.19 -3.43
CA LEU A 129 6.11 25.28 -2.90
C LEU A 129 6.81 25.85 -1.66
N ARG A 130 6.90 27.18 -1.59
CA ARG A 130 7.70 27.85 -0.54
C ARG A 130 6.85 28.46 0.56
N TYR A 131 5.66 28.92 0.21
CA TYR A 131 4.72 29.63 1.09
C TYR A 131 3.29 29.38 0.63
N PRO A 132 2.28 29.60 1.49
CA PRO A 132 0.87 29.51 1.08
C PRO A 132 0.53 30.49 -0.04
N LEU A 133 -0.27 30.04 -0.99
CA LEU A 133 -0.71 30.81 -2.14
C LEU A 133 -2.23 30.78 -2.24
N LYS A 134 -2.82 31.91 -2.62
CA LYS A 134 -4.23 32.06 -2.99
C LYS A 134 -4.33 32.49 -4.45
N LEU A 135 -5.22 31.88 -5.21
CA LEU A 135 -5.53 32.33 -6.56
C LEU A 135 -6.52 33.50 -6.47
N ALA A 136 -6.11 34.68 -6.92
CA ALA A 136 -6.94 35.89 -6.99
C ALA A 136 -6.75 36.57 -8.34
N ASN A 137 -7.86 36.84 -9.04
CA ASN A 137 -7.85 37.47 -10.36
C ASN A 137 -6.93 36.78 -11.38
N GLY A 138 -6.91 35.43 -11.37
CA GLY A 138 -6.07 34.64 -12.25
C GLY A 138 -4.56 34.62 -11.90
N GLN A 139 -4.17 35.23 -10.78
CA GLN A 139 -2.79 35.33 -10.33
C GLN A 139 -2.61 34.67 -8.94
N TRP A 140 -1.52 33.92 -8.78
CA TRP A 140 -1.15 33.36 -7.49
C TRP A 140 -0.52 34.42 -6.59
N GLN A 141 -1.16 34.69 -5.44
CA GLN A 141 -0.72 35.66 -4.44
C GLN A 141 -0.23 34.93 -3.19
N ARG A 142 0.93 35.33 -2.68
CA ARG A 142 1.41 34.87 -1.39
C ARG A 142 0.53 35.40 -0.27
N ILE A 143 0.15 34.50 0.65
CA ILE A 143 -0.58 34.80 1.88
C ILE A 143 0.14 34.18 3.09
N SER A 144 -0.23 34.57 4.30
CA SER A 144 0.26 33.90 5.49
C SER A 144 -0.50 32.60 5.79
N TRP A 145 0.10 31.73 6.60
CA TRP A 145 -0.60 30.53 7.09
C TRP A 145 -1.86 30.89 7.88
N ASP A 146 -1.79 31.87 8.76
CA ASP A 146 -2.96 32.30 9.53
C ASP A 146 -4.10 32.79 8.65
N GLN A 147 -3.78 33.59 7.63
CA GLN A 147 -4.75 34.01 6.64
C GLN A 147 -5.36 32.82 5.90
N ALA A 148 -4.52 31.89 5.42
CA ALA A 148 -4.99 30.70 4.71
C ALA A 148 -5.94 29.86 5.57
N ILE A 149 -5.55 29.53 6.79
CA ILE A 149 -6.34 28.69 7.70
C ILE A 149 -7.66 29.36 8.09
N ASN A 150 -7.64 30.69 8.36
CA ASN A 150 -8.84 31.42 8.70
C ASN A 150 -9.82 31.48 7.51
N GLU A 151 -9.36 31.88 6.34
CA GLU A 151 -10.21 31.98 5.15
C GLU A 151 -10.78 30.61 4.74
N ILE A 152 -9.95 29.55 4.71
CA ILE A 152 -10.37 28.19 4.39
C ILE A 152 -11.41 27.71 5.41
N GLY A 153 -11.13 27.87 6.70
CA GLY A 153 -12.03 27.42 7.76
C GLY A 153 -13.38 28.14 7.74
N ASP A 154 -13.39 29.45 7.57
CA ASP A 154 -14.63 30.24 7.45
C ASP A 154 -15.49 29.81 6.26
N LYS A 155 -14.84 29.54 5.10
CA LYS A 155 -15.54 29.04 3.91
C LYS A 155 -16.07 27.61 4.11
N MET A 156 -15.29 26.74 4.72
CA MET A 156 -15.76 25.38 5.06
C MET A 156 -16.98 25.42 5.97
N LEU A 157 -16.98 26.27 7.02
CA LEU A 157 -18.12 26.44 7.92
C LEU A 157 -19.36 26.98 7.19
N ALA A 158 -19.19 28.00 6.37
CA ALA A 158 -20.30 28.57 5.56
C ALA A 158 -20.88 27.54 4.57
N ILE A 159 -20.03 26.75 3.89
CA ILE A 159 -20.47 25.68 3.00
C ILE A 159 -21.21 24.58 3.80
N ARG A 160 -20.70 24.20 4.98
CA ARG A 160 -21.34 23.23 5.84
C ARG A 160 -22.73 23.68 6.30
N GLU A 161 -22.86 24.93 6.73
CA GLU A 161 -24.14 25.50 7.19
C GLU A 161 -25.17 25.46 6.07
N LYS A 162 -24.78 25.86 4.87
CA LYS A 162 -25.68 25.94 3.70
C LYS A 162 -25.98 24.56 3.10
N SER A 163 -24.98 23.70 2.97
CA SER A 163 -25.01 22.50 2.12
C SER A 163 -24.78 21.18 2.85
N GLY A 164 -24.39 21.23 4.12
CA GLY A 164 -24.09 20.06 4.94
C GLY A 164 -22.64 19.60 4.87
N ALA A 165 -22.26 18.68 5.77
CA ALA A 165 -20.89 18.19 5.91
C ALA A 165 -20.42 17.40 4.67
N ASP A 166 -21.31 16.60 4.07
CA ASP A 166 -21.00 15.78 2.89
C ASP A 166 -20.75 16.58 1.61
N SER A 167 -21.01 17.89 1.63
CA SER A 167 -20.67 18.79 0.52
C SER A 167 -19.17 19.12 0.44
N VAL A 168 -18.38 18.72 1.44
CA VAL A 168 -16.91 18.84 1.46
C VAL A 168 -16.29 17.46 1.23
N TYR A 169 -15.52 17.35 0.16
CA TYR A 169 -14.86 16.10 -0.23
C TYR A 169 -13.38 16.12 0.13
N PHE A 170 -12.88 15.05 0.73
CA PHE A 170 -11.51 14.92 1.20
C PHE A 170 -10.74 13.88 0.39
N ILE A 171 -9.60 14.27 -0.17
CA ILE A 171 -8.69 13.35 -0.88
C ILE A 171 -7.34 13.36 -0.17
N GLY A 172 -6.97 12.22 0.41
CA GLY A 172 -5.64 11.99 0.98
C GLY A 172 -4.67 11.34 -0.02
N SER A 173 -3.55 10.87 0.49
CA SER A 173 -2.45 10.38 -0.32
C SER A 173 -1.82 9.08 0.19
N ALA A 174 -1.42 8.25 -0.76
CA ALA A 174 -0.52 7.14 -0.52
C ALA A 174 0.95 7.58 -0.22
N LYS A 175 1.21 8.88 -0.16
CA LYS A 175 2.51 9.47 0.23
C LYS A 175 2.54 9.93 1.69
N MET A 176 1.38 10.07 2.31
CA MET A 176 1.25 10.31 3.75
C MET A 176 1.91 9.18 4.55
N THR A 177 2.38 9.49 5.75
CA THR A 177 2.72 8.46 6.73
C THR A 177 1.45 7.79 7.25
N ASN A 178 1.57 6.68 7.96
CA ASN A 178 0.41 6.02 8.57
C ASN A 178 -0.33 6.98 9.52
N GLU A 179 0.42 7.72 10.31
CA GLU A 179 -0.08 8.66 11.31
C GLU A 179 -0.81 9.84 10.66
N GLN A 180 -0.27 10.37 9.57
CA GLN A 180 -0.92 11.44 8.78
C GLN A 180 -2.23 10.95 8.15
N ALA A 181 -2.20 9.75 7.54
CA ALA A 181 -3.39 9.14 6.94
C ALA A 181 -4.49 8.87 7.98
N TYR A 182 -4.11 8.33 9.13
CA TYR A 182 -5.00 8.11 10.25
C TYR A 182 -5.67 9.40 10.73
N LEU A 183 -4.86 10.44 10.98
CA LEU A 183 -5.38 11.72 11.46
C LEU A 183 -6.31 12.38 10.45
N PHE A 184 -6.01 12.24 9.15
CA PHE A 184 -6.87 12.78 8.08
C PHE A 184 -8.22 12.04 8.01
N ARG A 185 -8.24 10.71 8.19
CA ARG A 185 -9.50 9.96 8.31
C ARG A 185 -10.31 10.35 9.53
N LYS A 186 -9.65 10.51 10.68
CA LYS A 186 -10.28 11.00 11.92
C LYS A 186 -10.85 12.40 11.75
N PHE A 187 -10.13 13.29 11.07
CA PHE A 187 -10.61 14.63 10.73
C PHE A 187 -11.89 14.58 9.89
N GLY A 188 -11.97 13.73 8.86
CA GLY A 188 -13.18 13.54 8.08
C GLY A 188 -14.36 13.04 8.92
N ALA A 189 -14.11 12.10 9.85
CA ALA A 189 -15.12 11.62 10.79
C ALA A 189 -15.63 12.73 11.72
N PHE A 190 -14.75 13.55 12.26
CA PHE A 190 -15.10 14.68 13.14
C PHE A 190 -15.75 15.84 12.38
N TRP A 191 -15.43 15.98 11.11
CA TRP A 191 -16.16 16.89 10.21
C TRP A 191 -17.59 16.38 9.96
N GLY A 192 -17.81 15.09 9.85
CA GLY A 192 -19.10 14.43 9.66
C GLY A 192 -19.33 13.90 8.25
N THR A 193 -18.30 13.34 7.62
CA THR A 193 -18.40 12.73 6.30
C THR A 193 -17.58 11.45 6.17
N ASN A 194 -18.07 10.51 5.36
CA ASN A 194 -17.31 9.35 4.88
C ASN A 194 -16.73 9.58 3.48
N SER A 195 -16.90 10.76 2.89
CA SER A 195 -16.30 11.13 1.61
C SER A 195 -14.81 11.46 1.77
N VAL A 196 -14.05 10.46 2.21
CA VAL A 196 -12.58 10.49 2.42
C VAL A 196 -11.97 9.34 1.64
N ASP A 197 -11.16 9.61 0.61
CA ASP A 197 -10.60 8.58 -0.25
C ASP A 197 -9.16 8.93 -0.67
N HIS A 198 -8.46 8.04 -1.38
CA HIS A 198 -7.11 8.29 -1.86
C HIS A 198 -6.77 7.48 -3.13
N GLN A 199 -5.49 7.50 -3.58
CA GLN A 199 -5.06 6.84 -4.81
C GLN A 199 -5.29 5.33 -4.84
N ALA A 200 -5.42 4.65 -3.70
CA ALA A 200 -5.68 3.21 -3.69
C ALA A 200 -6.98 2.85 -4.41
N ARG A 201 -7.95 3.77 -4.45
CA ARG A 201 -9.21 3.57 -5.17
C ARG A 201 -9.00 3.25 -6.65
N ILE A 202 -8.08 3.94 -7.31
CA ILE A 202 -7.72 3.73 -8.72
C ILE A 202 -6.48 2.83 -8.88
N CYS A 203 -5.92 2.35 -7.77
CA CYS A 203 -4.77 1.45 -7.75
C CYS A 203 -5.23 0.01 -7.54
N HIS A 204 -5.30 -0.45 -6.30
CA HIS A 204 -5.58 -1.83 -5.93
C HIS A 204 -6.90 -2.01 -5.16
N SER A 205 -7.91 -1.14 -5.28
CA SER A 205 -9.19 -1.35 -4.61
C SER A 205 -9.85 -2.67 -5.01
N THR A 206 -9.80 -3.01 -6.31
CA THR A 206 -10.31 -4.29 -6.82
C THR A 206 -9.47 -5.48 -6.35
N THR A 207 -8.17 -5.30 -6.12
CA THR A 207 -7.33 -6.32 -5.48
C THR A 207 -7.72 -6.52 -4.02
N VAL A 208 -7.88 -5.44 -3.26
CA VAL A 208 -8.29 -5.52 -1.84
C VAL A 208 -9.63 -6.27 -1.74
N ALA A 209 -10.63 -5.83 -2.51
CA ALA A 209 -11.93 -6.48 -2.55
C ALA A 209 -11.85 -7.95 -2.99
N GLY A 210 -11.10 -8.24 -4.06
CA GLY A 210 -10.99 -9.59 -4.62
C GLY A 210 -10.32 -10.58 -3.67
N VAL A 211 -9.19 -10.19 -3.04
CA VAL A 211 -8.48 -11.06 -2.08
C VAL A 211 -9.26 -11.17 -0.78
N ALA A 212 -9.77 -10.07 -0.23
CA ALA A 212 -10.53 -10.11 1.01
C ALA A 212 -11.79 -10.99 0.90
N ASN A 213 -12.51 -10.89 -0.22
CA ASN A 213 -13.70 -11.71 -0.45
C ASN A 213 -13.40 -13.21 -0.65
N THR A 214 -12.18 -13.57 -1.00
CA THR A 214 -11.77 -14.98 -1.17
C THR A 214 -11.05 -15.54 0.06
N TRP A 215 -10.20 -14.74 0.68
CA TRP A 215 -9.25 -15.20 1.71
C TRP A 215 -9.36 -14.47 3.05
N GLY A 216 -10.07 -13.34 3.14
CA GLY A 216 -10.27 -12.56 4.35
C GLY A 216 -9.42 -11.29 4.43
N TYR A 217 -8.13 -11.31 4.10
CA TYR A 217 -7.27 -10.12 4.11
C TYR A 217 -6.92 -9.65 2.71
N GLY A 218 -7.25 -8.41 2.38
CA GLY A 218 -6.92 -7.77 1.12
C GLY A 218 -5.45 -7.32 0.99
N ALA A 219 -4.50 -8.22 1.27
CA ALA A 219 -3.07 -7.90 1.36
C ALA A 219 -2.18 -8.97 0.74
N GLN A 220 -0.93 -8.61 0.47
CA GLN A 220 0.11 -9.56 0.07
C GLN A 220 0.35 -10.59 1.17
N THR A 221 0.38 -11.88 0.80
CA THR A 221 0.43 -12.96 1.80
C THR A 221 1.83 -13.25 2.34
N ASN A 222 2.86 -13.01 1.54
CA ASN A 222 4.25 -13.30 1.89
C ASN A 222 5.13 -12.03 1.78
N SER A 223 6.38 -12.09 2.18
CA SER A 223 7.32 -10.99 1.99
C SER A 223 7.92 -10.98 0.57
N TYR A 224 8.48 -9.84 0.15
CA TYR A 224 9.28 -9.80 -1.08
C TYR A 224 10.44 -10.79 -1.05
N ASN A 225 11.06 -10.95 0.11
CA ASN A 225 12.21 -11.81 0.31
C ASN A 225 11.84 -13.29 0.15
N ASP A 226 10.64 -13.67 0.61
CA ASP A 226 10.16 -15.04 0.57
C ASP A 226 9.90 -15.56 -0.86
N ILE A 227 9.63 -14.67 -1.82
CA ILE A 227 9.40 -15.04 -3.23
C ILE A 227 10.57 -15.87 -3.79
N ARG A 228 11.79 -15.66 -3.30
CA ARG A 228 12.97 -16.42 -3.70
C ARG A 228 12.86 -17.94 -3.41
N ASN A 229 11.99 -18.34 -2.49
CA ASN A 229 11.76 -19.73 -2.15
C ASN A 229 10.89 -20.48 -3.18
N ALA A 230 10.21 -19.76 -4.06
CA ALA A 230 9.39 -20.36 -5.09
C ALA A 230 10.23 -21.10 -6.14
N LYS A 231 9.68 -22.19 -6.68
CA LYS A 231 10.17 -22.89 -7.89
C LYS A 231 9.41 -22.48 -9.15
N THR A 232 8.20 -21.96 -8.99
CA THR A 232 7.44 -21.36 -10.10
C THR A 232 6.88 -20.02 -9.66
N MET A 233 7.21 -18.97 -10.41
CA MET A 233 6.73 -17.61 -10.22
C MET A 233 5.94 -17.18 -11.45
N ILE A 234 4.64 -16.98 -11.34
CA ILE A 234 3.83 -16.36 -12.40
C ILE A 234 3.71 -14.87 -12.11
N ILE A 235 4.11 -14.03 -13.04
CA ILE A 235 3.94 -12.57 -12.97
C ILE A 235 2.90 -12.18 -14.03
N MET A 236 1.74 -11.71 -13.58
CA MET A 236 0.62 -11.37 -14.44
C MET A 236 0.24 -9.89 -14.29
N GLY A 237 0.27 -9.15 -15.40
CA GLY A 237 -0.08 -7.74 -15.41
C GLY A 237 0.82 -6.85 -14.56
N GLY A 238 2.10 -7.19 -14.45
CA GLY A 238 3.10 -6.48 -13.68
C GLY A 238 4.44 -6.35 -14.38
N ASN A 239 5.09 -5.17 -14.26
CA ASN A 239 6.44 -4.94 -14.77
C ASN A 239 7.38 -4.48 -13.65
N PRO A 240 7.70 -5.36 -12.68
CA PRO A 240 8.53 -4.99 -11.53
C PRO A 240 9.93 -4.50 -11.92
N ALA A 241 10.50 -4.93 -13.04
CA ALA A 241 11.81 -4.43 -13.49
C ALA A 241 11.82 -2.90 -13.75
N GLU A 242 10.67 -2.28 -14.01
CA GLU A 242 10.51 -0.83 -14.13
C GLU A 242 9.85 -0.20 -12.89
N ALA A 243 8.78 -0.81 -12.38
CA ALA A 243 7.99 -0.23 -11.31
C ALA A 243 8.57 -0.50 -9.90
N HIS A 244 9.12 -1.70 -9.67
CA HIS A 244 9.64 -2.18 -8.39
C HIS A 244 11.05 -2.79 -8.53
N PRO A 245 12.05 -2.10 -9.10
CA PRO A 245 13.31 -2.72 -9.52
C PRO A 245 14.03 -3.47 -8.40
N ILE A 246 13.91 -2.99 -7.16
CA ILE A 246 14.60 -3.62 -6.02
C ILE A 246 13.93 -4.95 -5.61
N ALA A 247 12.62 -5.12 -5.83
CA ALA A 247 11.99 -6.41 -5.59
C ALA A 247 12.48 -7.49 -6.57
N VAL A 248 12.90 -7.10 -7.78
CA VAL A 248 13.39 -8.04 -8.80
C VAL A 248 14.62 -8.82 -8.34
N GLN A 249 15.46 -8.26 -7.46
CA GLN A 249 16.60 -8.99 -6.89
C GLN A 249 16.18 -10.28 -6.17
N HIS A 250 15.00 -10.28 -5.53
CA HIS A 250 14.48 -11.47 -4.83
C HIS A 250 13.92 -12.50 -5.82
N LEU A 251 13.29 -12.06 -6.90
CA LEU A 251 12.84 -12.93 -7.99
C LEU A 251 14.02 -13.61 -8.70
N LEU A 252 15.03 -12.82 -9.05
CA LEU A 252 16.23 -13.33 -9.71
C LEU A 252 17.03 -14.27 -8.80
N ALA A 253 17.07 -13.99 -7.49
CA ALA A 253 17.65 -14.92 -6.53
C ALA A 253 16.94 -16.29 -6.54
N GLY A 254 15.62 -16.34 -6.67
CA GLY A 254 14.87 -17.58 -6.85
C GLY A 254 15.24 -18.32 -8.14
N LYS A 255 15.39 -17.61 -9.25
CA LYS A 255 15.86 -18.20 -10.52
C LYS A 255 17.25 -18.78 -10.38
N GLU A 256 18.15 -18.08 -9.74
CA GLU A 256 19.55 -18.49 -9.60
C GLU A 256 19.72 -19.67 -8.62
N ILE A 257 19.15 -19.56 -7.44
CA ILE A 257 19.34 -20.51 -6.35
C ILE A 257 18.49 -21.77 -6.54
N ASN A 258 17.20 -21.61 -6.86
CA ASN A 258 16.23 -22.68 -6.95
C ASN A 258 15.97 -23.17 -8.38
N ARG A 259 16.61 -22.55 -9.38
CA ARG A 259 16.31 -22.77 -10.80
C ARG A 259 14.83 -22.53 -11.10
N ALA A 260 14.23 -21.54 -10.43
CA ALA A 260 12.81 -21.26 -10.51
C ALA A 260 12.38 -20.85 -11.93
N ASN A 261 11.25 -21.38 -12.38
CA ASN A 261 10.59 -20.89 -13.57
C ASN A 261 9.96 -19.52 -13.29
N MET A 262 10.28 -18.56 -14.13
CA MET A 262 9.68 -17.23 -14.11
C MET A 262 8.81 -17.07 -15.36
N ILE A 263 7.52 -17.12 -15.18
CA ILE A 263 6.52 -17.02 -16.23
C ILE A 263 5.95 -15.62 -16.21
N VAL A 264 5.97 -14.92 -17.34
CA VAL A 264 5.41 -13.57 -17.45
C VAL A 264 4.23 -13.58 -18.41
N ILE A 265 3.05 -13.23 -17.90
CA ILE A 265 1.80 -13.13 -18.66
C ILE A 265 1.47 -11.65 -18.81
N ASP A 266 1.65 -11.10 -20.01
CA ASP A 266 1.45 -9.68 -20.29
C ASP A 266 1.22 -9.46 -21.78
N PRO A 267 0.33 -8.57 -22.20
CA PRO A 267 0.14 -8.26 -23.63
C PRO A 267 1.37 -7.63 -24.29
N ARG A 268 2.27 -7.02 -23.46
CA ARG A 268 3.51 -6.37 -23.91
C ARG A 268 4.74 -7.14 -23.44
N PHE A 269 5.73 -7.33 -24.32
CA PHE A 269 7.05 -7.84 -23.93
C PHE A 269 7.80 -6.77 -23.12
N THR A 270 7.68 -6.87 -21.81
CA THR A 270 8.22 -5.88 -20.83
C THR A 270 9.68 -6.18 -20.48
N ARG A 271 10.35 -5.26 -19.77
CA ARG A 271 11.67 -5.54 -19.18
C ARG A 271 11.65 -6.72 -18.21
N THR A 272 10.53 -6.94 -17.53
CA THR A 272 10.35 -8.13 -16.70
C THR A 272 10.26 -9.40 -17.56
N ALA A 273 9.55 -9.35 -18.68
CA ALA A 273 9.45 -10.46 -19.61
C ALA A 273 10.79 -10.87 -20.23
N ALA A 274 11.74 -9.93 -20.35
CA ALA A 274 13.11 -10.24 -20.81
C ALA A 274 13.87 -11.19 -19.86
N HIS A 275 13.44 -11.33 -18.62
CA HIS A 275 14.00 -12.27 -17.65
C HIS A 275 13.19 -13.56 -17.52
N ALA A 276 12.07 -13.69 -18.23
CA ALA A 276 11.17 -14.84 -18.13
C ALA A 276 11.82 -16.13 -18.66
N THR A 277 11.45 -17.25 -18.06
CA THR A 277 11.67 -18.58 -18.61
C THR A 277 10.65 -18.86 -19.71
N GLU A 278 9.41 -18.41 -19.49
CA GLU A 278 8.30 -18.51 -20.45
C GLU A 278 7.57 -17.15 -20.50
N TYR A 279 7.36 -16.61 -21.70
CA TYR A 279 6.55 -15.40 -21.91
C TYR A 279 5.24 -15.76 -22.60
N VAL A 280 4.14 -15.42 -22.00
CA VAL A 280 2.78 -15.66 -22.48
C VAL A 280 2.14 -14.35 -22.90
N ARG A 281 1.94 -14.16 -24.18
CA ARG A 281 1.29 -12.97 -24.74
C ARG A 281 -0.20 -13.15 -24.78
N ILE A 282 -0.94 -12.37 -24.02
CA ILE A 282 -2.40 -12.39 -23.99
C ILE A 282 -2.99 -11.18 -24.73
N ARG A 283 -4.23 -11.29 -25.19
CA ARG A 283 -5.03 -10.12 -25.58
C ARG A 283 -5.45 -9.36 -24.31
N PRO A 284 -5.39 -8.00 -24.29
CA PRO A 284 -5.88 -7.23 -23.14
C PRO A 284 -7.33 -7.60 -22.78
N GLY A 285 -7.60 -7.75 -21.46
CA GLY A 285 -8.94 -8.10 -20.96
C GLY A 285 -9.26 -9.59 -20.97
N THR A 286 -8.30 -10.46 -21.26
CA THR A 286 -8.50 -11.92 -21.29
C THR A 286 -7.81 -12.64 -20.12
N ASP A 287 -7.66 -11.95 -18.99
CA ASP A 287 -7.02 -12.47 -17.78
C ASP A 287 -7.75 -13.71 -17.24
N ILE A 288 -9.07 -13.61 -17.06
CA ILE A 288 -9.89 -14.72 -16.56
C ILE A 288 -9.85 -15.91 -17.50
N PRO A 289 -10.07 -15.79 -18.83
CA PRO A 289 -9.92 -16.89 -19.77
C PRO A 289 -8.58 -17.62 -19.68
N VAL A 290 -7.47 -16.89 -19.52
CA VAL A 290 -6.14 -17.53 -19.35
C VAL A 290 -6.07 -18.34 -18.05
N LEU A 291 -6.54 -17.78 -16.94
CA LEU A 291 -6.56 -18.46 -15.64
C LEU A 291 -7.50 -19.68 -15.67
N TRP A 292 -8.67 -19.56 -16.30
CA TRP A 292 -9.60 -20.68 -16.48
C TRP A 292 -9.02 -21.76 -17.39
N GLY A 293 -8.32 -21.38 -18.46
CA GLY A 293 -7.61 -22.35 -19.31
C GLY A 293 -6.49 -23.09 -18.56
N MET A 294 -5.75 -22.40 -17.68
CA MET A 294 -4.80 -23.08 -16.80
C MET A 294 -5.51 -24.07 -15.88
N LEU A 295 -6.63 -23.65 -15.26
CA LEU A 295 -7.43 -24.53 -14.39
C LEU A 295 -8.06 -25.69 -15.14
N TRP A 296 -8.49 -25.50 -16.38
CA TRP A 296 -8.97 -26.58 -17.23
C TRP A 296 -7.91 -27.70 -17.36
N HIS A 297 -6.66 -27.34 -17.72
CA HIS A 297 -5.57 -28.32 -17.80
C HIS A 297 -5.27 -28.96 -16.43
N ILE A 298 -5.33 -28.20 -15.35
CA ILE A 298 -5.09 -28.71 -13.98
C ILE A 298 -6.16 -29.74 -13.61
N PHE A 299 -7.43 -29.46 -13.83
CA PHE A 299 -8.53 -30.35 -13.49
C PHE A 299 -8.61 -31.58 -14.38
N GLU A 300 -8.45 -31.42 -15.70
CA GLU A 300 -8.49 -32.56 -16.64
C GLU A 300 -7.35 -33.55 -16.43
N ASN A 301 -6.18 -33.07 -15.98
CA ASN A 301 -5.04 -33.94 -15.71
C ASN A 301 -4.93 -34.36 -14.23
N GLY A 302 -5.83 -33.94 -13.37
CA GLY A 302 -5.83 -34.27 -11.95
C GLY A 302 -4.63 -33.69 -11.18
N TRP A 303 -4.16 -32.50 -11.58
CA TRP A 303 -3.00 -31.82 -10.95
C TRP A 303 -3.39 -30.92 -9.78
N GLU A 304 -4.68 -30.78 -9.47
CA GLU A 304 -5.16 -30.03 -8.34
C GLU A 304 -4.80 -30.69 -7.00
N ASP A 305 -4.72 -29.87 -5.96
CA ASP A 305 -4.54 -30.35 -4.60
C ASP A 305 -5.90 -30.70 -3.96
N LYS A 306 -6.34 -31.94 -4.21
CA LYS A 306 -7.67 -32.41 -3.78
C LYS A 306 -7.85 -32.38 -2.27
N GLU A 307 -6.80 -32.69 -1.51
CA GLU A 307 -6.89 -32.71 -0.06
C GLU A 307 -6.98 -31.30 0.51
N PHE A 308 -6.20 -30.36 0.00
CA PHE A 308 -6.28 -28.95 0.36
C PHE A 308 -7.67 -28.39 0.05
N ILE A 309 -8.21 -28.67 -1.14
CA ILE A 309 -9.53 -28.22 -1.56
C ILE A 309 -10.60 -28.78 -0.62
N LYS A 310 -10.61 -30.09 -0.41
CA LYS A 310 -11.59 -30.78 0.44
C LYS A 310 -11.57 -30.24 1.86
N GLN A 311 -10.39 -29.98 2.41
CA GLN A 311 -10.23 -29.56 3.79
C GLN A 311 -10.68 -28.11 4.02
N ARG A 312 -10.41 -27.19 3.07
CA ARG A 312 -10.45 -25.75 3.38
C ARG A 312 -10.97 -24.83 2.29
N VAL A 313 -11.47 -25.34 1.17
CA VAL A 313 -11.93 -24.47 0.07
C VAL A 313 -13.40 -24.73 -0.23
N TYR A 314 -14.24 -23.73 0.00
CA TYR A 314 -15.64 -23.79 -0.37
C TYR A 314 -15.86 -23.40 -1.84
N GLY A 315 -16.76 -24.11 -2.51
CA GLY A 315 -17.27 -23.74 -3.85
C GLY A 315 -16.33 -24.05 -5.02
N MET A 316 -15.30 -24.89 -4.85
CA MET A 316 -14.39 -25.26 -5.94
C MET A 316 -15.12 -26.08 -7.04
N ASP A 317 -16.14 -26.86 -6.70
CA ASP A 317 -16.90 -27.64 -7.66
C ASP A 317 -17.70 -26.76 -8.62
N ASP A 318 -18.19 -25.63 -8.17
CA ASP A 318 -18.87 -24.65 -9.05
C ASP A 318 -17.86 -24.01 -10.01
N VAL A 319 -16.66 -23.75 -9.54
CA VAL A 319 -15.55 -23.28 -10.39
C VAL A 319 -15.21 -24.33 -11.45
N ARG A 320 -15.12 -25.60 -11.06
CA ARG A 320 -14.85 -26.71 -11.99
C ARG A 320 -15.88 -26.79 -13.10
N LYS A 321 -17.17 -26.65 -12.77
CA LYS A 321 -18.26 -26.60 -13.76
C LYS A 321 -18.12 -25.44 -14.75
N GLU A 322 -17.75 -24.27 -14.26
CA GLU A 322 -17.51 -23.10 -15.11
C GLU A 322 -16.27 -23.28 -15.99
N VAL A 323 -15.20 -23.76 -15.42
CA VAL A 323 -13.91 -23.99 -16.10
C VAL A 323 -14.03 -25.04 -17.22
N ALA A 324 -14.91 -26.04 -17.09
CA ALA A 324 -15.13 -27.08 -18.11
C ALA A 324 -15.51 -26.51 -19.48
N LYS A 325 -16.10 -25.33 -19.54
CA LYS A 325 -16.46 -24.62 -20.78
C LYS A 325 -15.24 -24.00 -21.49
N TRP A 326 -14.15 -23.81 -20.79
CA TRP A 326 -12.95 -23.13 -21.28
C TRP A 326 -11.91 -24.14 -21.80
N THR A 327 -12.30 -24.87 -22.87
CA THR A 327 -11.41 -25.81 -23.56
C THR A 327 -10.20 -25.10 -24.14
N PRO A 328 -9.08 -25.81 -24.40
CA PRO A 328 -7.90 -25.20 -25.01
C PRO A 328 -8.19 -24.40 -26.28
N ASP A 329 -9.04 -24.92 -27.19
CA ASP A 329 -9.42 -24.25 -28.42
C ASP A 329 -10.19 -22.93 -28.14
N GLU A 330 -11.12 -22.96 -27.21
CA GLU A 330 -11.89 -21.77 -26.83
C GLU A 330 -10.99 -20.71 -26.16
N VAL A 331 -10.08 -21.14 -25.29
CA VAL A 331 -9.12 -20.24 -24.66
C VAL A 331 -8.18 -19.62 -25.70
N GLU A 332 -7.64 -20.42 -26.63
CA GLU A 332 -6.79 -19.90 -27.69
C GLU A 332 -7.54 -18.90 -28.58
N ARG A 333 -8.77 -19.23 -28.94
CA ARG A 333 -9.64 -18.34 -29.72
C ARG A 333 -9.83 -16.99 -29.09
N VAL A 334 -10.08 -16.96 -27.75
CA VAL A 334 -10.35 -15.75 -27.00
C VAL A 334 -9.07 -15.00 -26.68
N THR A 335 -8.06 -15.69 -26.18
CA THR A 335 -6.84 -15.09 -25.60
C THR A 335 -5.70 -14.90 -26.60
N GLY A 336 -5.66 -15.73 -27.63
CA GLY A 336 -4.55 -15.84 -28.56
C GLY A 336 -3.35 -16.62 -28.01
N VAL A 337 -3.52 -17.32 -26.88
CA VAL A 337 -2.47 -18.15 -26.27
C VAL A 337 -2.63 -19.58 -26.75
N PRO A 338 -1.61 -20.18 -27.40
CA PRO A 338 -1.67 -21.57 -27.87
C PRO A 338 -1.94 -22.55 -26.71
N GLY A 339 -2.87 -23.50 -26.94
CA GLY A 339 -3.28 -24.46 -25.91
C GLY A 339 -2.10 -25.23 -25.31
N GLU A 340 -1.15 -25.68 -26.11
CA GLU A 340 0.06 -26.38 -25.64
C GLU A 340 0.98 -25.47 -24.80
N GLN A 341 1.06 -24.18 -25.09
CA GLN A 341 1.80 -23.24 -24.25
C GLN A 341 1.13 -23.11 -22.87
N LEU A 342 -0.18 -22.97 -22.86
CA LEU A 342 -0.93 -22.81 -21.61
C LEU A 342 -0.88 -24.08 -20.75
N LYS A 343 -0.88 -25.27 -21.39
CA LYS A 343 -0.69 -26.55 -20.72
C LYS A 343 0.66 -26.63 -20.01
N ARG A 344 1.75 -26.25 -20.68
CA ARG A 344 3.08 -26.20 -20.04
C ARG A 344 3.11 -25.27 -18.83
N VAL A 345 2.50 -24.09 -18.95
CA VAL A 345 2.41 -23.12 -17.85
C VAL A 345 1.61 -23.68 -16.67
N ALA A 346 0.47 -24.31 -16.94
CA ALA A 346 -0.38 -24.94 -15.94
C ALA A 346 0.35 -26.10 -15.24
N GLU A 347 1.09 -26.91 -15.98
CA GLU A 347 1.88 -28.02 -15.45
C GLU A 347 3.00 -27.52 -14.52
N MET A 348 3.77 -26.50 -14.95
CA MET A 348 4.80 -25.88 -14.11
C MET A 348 4.20 -25.32 -12.84
N PHE A 349 3.06 -24.61 -12.94
CA PHE A 349 2.40 -24.01 -11.78
C PHE A 349 1.88 -25.03 -10.77
N ALA A 350 1.30 -26.13 -11.23
CA ALA A 350 0.71 -27.15 -10.37
C ALA A 350 1.75 -28.13 -9.78
N LYS A 351 2.77 -28.53 -10.57
CA LYS A 351 3.70 -29.59 -10.19
C LYS A 351 5.04 -29.10 -9.66
N GLN A 352 5.53 -27.94 -10.12
CA GLN A 352 6.83 -27.42 -9.67
C GLN A 352 6.65 -26.44 -8.52
N LYS A 353 6.29 -27.00 -7.38
CA LYS A 353 6.04 -26.24 -6.12
C LYS A 353 7.33 -26.03 -5.32
N PRO A 354 7.43 -24.98 -4.48
CA PRO A 354 6.41 -23.96 -4.21
C PRO A 354 6.13 -23.08 -5.43
N SER A 355 4.85 -22.73 -5.65
CA SER A 355 4.45 -21.84 -6.76
C SER A 355 3.72 -20.60 -6.22
N THR A 356 4.01 -19.46 -6.82
CA THR A 356 3.42 -18.18 -6.41
C THR A 356 2.89 -17.40 -7.60
N LEU A 357 1.88 -16.57 -7.34
CA LEU A 357 1.36 -15.64 -8.32
C LEU A 357 1.60 -14.20 -7.88
N ILE A 358 2.21 -13.43 -8.75
CA ILE A 358 2.57 -12.04 -8.53
C ILE A 358 1.76 -11.18 -9.51
N TRP A 359 1.07 -10.16 -9.02
CA TRP A 359 0.36 -9.25 -9.93
C TRP A 359 0.48 -7.80 -9.51
N CYS A 360 0.13 -6.93 -10.45
CA CYS A 360 0.11 -5.49 -10.27
C CYS A 360 -1.11 -4.89 -10.99
N MET A 361 -0.97 -3.68 -11.48
CA MET A 361 -2.04 -2.84 -12.03
C MET A 361 -2.66 -3.41 -13.31
N GLY A 362 -1.91 -4.16 -14.13
CA GLY A 362 -2.41 -4.71 -15.38
C GLY A 362 -3.53 -5.72 -15.20
N GLN A 363 -3.58 -6.41 -14.05
CA GLN A 363 -4.68 -7.30 -13.69
C GLN A 363 -5.80 -6.56 -12.96
N THR A 364 -5.44 -5.56 -12.17
CA THR A 364 -6.31 -4.87 -11.24
C THR A 364 -7.15 -3.77 -11.89
N GLN A 365 -6.56 -2.99 -12.80
CA GLN A 365 -7.21 -1.82 -13.42
C GLN A 365 -8.05 -2.19 -14.64
N HIS A 366 -8.99 -3.10 -14.45
CA HIS A 366 -10.01 -3.46 -15.42
C HIS A 366 -11.40 -3.18 -14.86
N THR A 367 -12.41 -3.04 -15.72
CA THR A 367 -13.82 -2.97 -15.30
C THR A 367 -14.24 -4.21 -14.51
N VAL A 368 -13.61 -5.35 -14.78
CA VAL A 368 -13.79 -6.63 -14.10
C VAL A 368 -12.61 -6.96 -13.16
N GLY A 369 -11.87 -5.96 -12.69
CA GLY A 369 -10.64 -6.16 -11.91
C GLY A 369 -10.83 -7.01 -10.66
N THR A 370 -11.93 -6.87 -9.94
CA THR A 370 -12.26 -7.73 -8.79
C THR A 370 -12.37 -9.19 -9.21
N ALA A 371 -13.05 -9.50 -10.31
CA ALA A 371 -13.17 -10.86 -10.83
C ALA A 371 -11.83 -11.43 -11.32
N ASN A 372 -10.97 -10.63 -11.96
CA ASN A 372 -9.61 -11.03 -12.35
C ASN A 372 -8.78 -11.48 -11.12
N VAL A 373 -8.80 -10.67 -10.06
CA VAL A 373 -8.07 -10.98 -8.82
C VAL A 373 -8.62 -12.25 -8.16
N ARG A 374 -9.93 -12.38 -8.13
CA ARG A 374 -10.59 -13.58 -7.59
C ARG A 374 -10.20 -14.83 -8.37
N ALA A 375 -10.17 -14.77 -9.71
CA ALA A 375 -9.71 -15.90 -10.53
C ALA A 375 -8.26 -16.29 -10.21
N SER A 376 -7.39 -15.31 -9.94
CA SER A 376 -6.01 -15.56 -9.50
C SER A 376 -5.94 -16.23 -8.14
N CYS A 377 -6.73 -15.76 -7.18
CA CYS A 377 -6.85 -16.39 -5.87
C CYS A 377 -7.37 -17.84 -5.99
N THR A 378 -8.39 -18.05 -6.81
CA THR A 378 -8.95 -19.38 -7.06
C THR A 378 -7.93 -20.34 -7.72
N ALA A 379 -7.10 -19.84 -8.65
CA ALA A 379 -6.03 -20.64 -9.23
C ALA A 379 -4.99 -21.10 -8.20
N LEU A 380 -4.63 -20.21 -7.27
CA LEU A 380 -3.75 -20.56 -6.15
C LEU A 380 -4.38 -21.58 -5.19
N LEU A 381 -5.68 -21.44 -4.92
CA LEU A 381 -6.42 -22.41 -4.08
C LEU A 381 -6.51 -23.80 -4.72
N ALA A 382 -6.73 -23.85 -6.04
CA ALA A 382 -6.83 -25.12 -6.74
C ALA A 382 -5.58 -25.99 -6.63
N VAL A 383 -4.41 -25.36 -6.54
CA VAL A 383 -3.13 -26.07 -6.38
C VAL A 383 -2.56 -26.02 -4.95
N GLY A 384 -3.32 -25.52 -3.97
CA GLY A 384 -2.88 -25.45 -2.57
C GLY A 384 -1.66 -24.54 -2.36
N SER A 385 -1.53 -23.46 -3.14
CA SER A 385 -0.38 -22.55 -3.09
C SER A 385 -0.60 -21.37 -2.16
N VAL A 386 -0.94 -21.63 -0.90
CA VAL A 386 -1.21 -20.62 0.14
C VAL A 386 -0.64 -21.07 1.48
N GLY A 387 -0.17 -20.15 2.30
CA GLY A 387 0.15 -20.37 3.71
C GLY A 387 1.52 -20.98 3.99
N GLY A 388 2.43 -21.01 3.04
CA GLY A 388 3.78 -21.51 3.20
C GLY A 388 4.86 -20.68 2.50
N PRO A 389 6.15 -20.95 2.75
CA PRO A 389 7.26 -20.28 2.08
C PRO A 389 7.24 -20.50 0.56
N GLY A 390 7.46 -19.42 -0.21
CA GLY A 390 7.48 -19.45 -1.67
C GLY A 390 6.12 -19.64 -2.33
N LEU A 391 5.03 -19.64 -1.54
CA LEU A 391 3.65 -19.74 -2.00
C LEU A 391 2.97 -18.35 -2.03
N GLY A 392 1.68 -18.35 -2.27
CA GLY A 392 0.76 -17.23 -1.99
C GLY A 392 0.58 -16.23 -3.11
N ALA A 393 -0.17 -15.19 -2.75
CA ALA A 393 -0.51 -14.05 -3.57
C ALA A 393 0.42 -12.88 -3.24
N ASN A 394 1.30 -12.55 -4.17
CA ASN A 394 2.28 -11.48 -3.98
C ASN A 394 1.89 -10.25 -4.79
N ILE A 395 1.30 -9.27 -4.11
CA ILE A 395 0.70 -8.09 -4.72
C ILE A 395 1.70 -6.93 -4.67
N PHE A 396 2.22 -6.53 -5.83
CA PHE A 396 3.17 -5.41 -5.91
C PHE A 396 2.40 -4.10 -6.08
N ARG A 397 1.99 -3.49 -4.95
CA ARG A 397 1.31 -2.18 -4.95
C ARG A 397 2.24 -1.07 -5.44
N GLY A 398 1.69 0.01 -5.97
CA GLY A 398 2.48 1.07 -6.61
C GLY A 398 3.23 1.95 -5.61
N HIS A 399 2.51 2.75 -4.86
CA HIS A 399 3.08 3.80 -4.02
C HIS A 399 3.61 3.32 -2.67
N THR A 400 4.53 4.10 -2.10
CA THR A 400 5.31 3.73 -0.90
C THR A 400 4.46 3.35 0.30
N ASN A 401 3.38 4.08 0.59
CA ASN A 401 2.48 3.82 1.71
C ASN A 401 1.02 3.59 1.29
N VAL A 402 0.79 3.09 0.08
CA VAL A 402 -0.58 2.81 -0.38
C VAL A 402 -1.23 1.70 0.46
N GLN A 403 -0.46 0.74 0.96
CA GLN A 403 -0.92 -0.25 1.92
C GLN A 403 -1.37 0.44 3.21
N GLY A 404 -0.49 1.20 3.85
CA GLY A 404 -0.76 1.83 5.14
C GLY A 404 -1.86 2.89 5.07
N ALA A 405 -1.91 3.72 4.04
CA ALA A 405 -2.98 4.71 3.89
C ALA A 405 -4.36 4.04 3.76
N THR A 406 -4.45 2.88 3.08
CA THR A 406 -5.66 2.06 3.06
C THR A 406 -5.96 1.46 4.43
N ASP A 407 -4.95 0.86 5.08
CA ASP A 407 -5.09 0.27 6.40
C ASP A 407 -5.61 1.27 7.43
N LEU A 408 -5.21 2.54 7.32
CA LEU A 408 -5.59 3.60 8.24
C LEU A 408 -6.91 4.32 7.88
N GLY A 409 -7.65 3.76 6.92
CA GLY A 409 -9.03 4.17 6.65
C GLY A 409 -9.18 5.35 5.69
N LEU A 410 -8.18 5.69 4.87
CA LEU A 410 -8.41 6.57 3.72
C LEU A 410 -9.22 5.84 2.65
N ASP A 411 -10.42 5.47 3.01
CA ASP A 411 -11.37 4.72 2.20
C ASP A 411 -12.80 5.13 2.59
N ILE A 412 -13.67 5.21 1.63
CA ILE A 412 -15.06 5.64 1.83
C ILE A 412 -15.92 4.61 2.58
N THR A 413 -15.47 3.37 2.68
CA THR A 413 -16.23 2.24 3.24
C THR A 413 -15.73 1.81 4.61
N THR A 414 -14.59 2.32 5.07
CA THR A 414 -13.97 1.85 6.30
C THR A 414 -13.59 2.98 7.26
N LEU A 415 -13.60 2.65 8.54
CA LEU A 415 -12.87 3.33 9.59
C LEU A 415 -11.41 2.80 9.61
N PRO A 416 -10.51 3.40 10.40
CA PRO A 416 -9.14 2.90 10.46
C PRO A 416 -9.09 1.40 10.72
N LEU A 417 -8.09 0.72 10.12
CA LEU A 417 -7.78 -0.70 10.31
C LEU A 417 -8.90 -1.65 9.85
N TYR A 418 -9.55 -1.29 8.74
CA TYR A 418 -10.60 -2.09 8.10
C TYR A 418 -11.87 -2.29 8.93
N TYR A 419 -12.05 -1.54 10.01
CA TYR A 419 -13.37 -1.48 10.63
C TYR A 419 -14.38 -0.90 9.63
N GLY A 420 -15.53 -1.57 9.45
CA GLY A 420 -16.59 -1.07 8.60
C GLY A 420 -17.27 0.16 9.19
N LEU A 421 -18.37 0.58 8.57
CA LEU A 421 -19.15 1.73 9.01
C LEU A 421 -20.35 1.35 9.91
N THR A 422 -20.33 0.17 10.51
CA THR A 422 -21.40 -0.28 11.41
C THR A 422 -21.40 0.54 12.71
N GLU A 423 -22.54 0.60 13.39
CA GLU A 423 -22.67 1.26 14.69
C GLU A 423 -21.62 0.78 15.70
N ALA A 424 -21.39 -0.54 15.74
CA ALA A 424 -20.41 -1.14 16.65
C ALA A 424 -18.98 -0.62 16.36
N ALA A 425 -18.58 -0.54 15.08
CA ALA A 425 -17.30 0.00 14.67
C ALA A 425 -17.16 1.49 15.03
N TRP A 426 -18.20 2.27 14.82
CA TRP A 426 -18.22 3.69 15.21
C TRP A 426 -18.12 3.88 16.73
N LYS A 427 -18.84 3.09 17.52
CA LYS A 427 -18.76 3.11 19.00
C LYS A 427 -17.38 2.70 19.47
N HIS A 428 -16.75 1.70 18.82
CA HIS A 428 -15.37 1.30 19.11
C HIS A 428 -14.40 2.49 18.89
N TRP A 429 -14.43 3.11 17.72
CA TRP A 429 -13.54 4.24 17.45
C TRP A 429 -13.85 5.49 18.25
N ALA A 430 -15.11 5.75 18.60
CA ALA A 430 -15.47 6.81 19.52
C ALA A 430 -14.78 6.64 20.90
N ARG A 431 -14.77 5.40 21.42
CA ARG A 431 -14.03 5.06 22.66
C ARG A 431 -12.51 5.26 22.51
N VAL A 432 -11.94 4.81 21.38
CA VAL A 432 -10.49 4.97 21.11
C VAL A 432 -10.12 6.45 21.03
N TRP A 433 -10.95 7.24 20.39
CA TRP A 433 -10.77 8.69 20.24
C TRP A 433 -11.16 9.49 21.50
N ASP A 434 -11.70 8.81 22.51
CA ASP A 434 -12.18 9.43 23.74
C ASP A 434 -13.21 10.55 23.48
N VAL A 435 -14.19 10.28 22.61
CA VAL A 435 -15.29 11.18 22.29
C VAL A 435 -16.63 10.49 22.50
N ASP A 436 -17.65 11.29 22.81
CA ASP A 436 -19.01 10.79 22.92
C ASP A 436 -19.56 10.35 21.55
N TYR A 437 -20.14 9.15 21.46
CA TYR A 437 -20.69 8.61 20.22
C TYR A 437 -21.83 9.47 19.67
N ASN A 438 -22.70 10.01 20.53
CA ASN A 438 -23.81 10.85 20.08
C ASN A 438 -23.31 12.20 19.54
N TRP A 439 -22.24 12.74 20.15
CA TRP A 439 -21.57 13.91 19.58
C TRP A 439 -21.02 13.58 18.18
N LEU A 440 -20.34 12.47 18.01
CA LEU A 440 -19.80 12.07 16.71
C LEU A 440 -20.91 11.88 15.68
N GLN A 441 -22.02 11.21 16.05
CA GLN A 441 -23.21 11.05 15.22
C GLN A 441 -23.84 12.41 14.86
N SER A 442 -23.86 13.37 15.78
CA SER A 442 -24.39 14.71 15.53
C SER A 442 -23.64 15.50 14.46
N ARG A 443 -22.39 15.05 14.13
CA ARG A 443 -21.60 15.69 13.06
C ARG A 443 -22.10 15.35 11.66
N PHE A 444 -22.79 14.23 11.49
CA PHE A 444 -23.36 13.80 10.22
C PHE A 444 -24.71 14.45 9.94
N ASP A 445 -25.03 14.63 8.67
CA ASP A 445 -26.28 15.22 8.24
C ASP A 445 -27.40 14.19 8.11
N GLU A 446 -28.64 14.65 8.23
CA GLU A 446 -29.78 13.95 7.69
C GLU A 446 -29.87 14.16 6.18
N VAL A 447 -30.17 13.10 5.44
CA VAL A 447 -30.35 13.18 3.98
C VAL A 447 -31.85 13.06 3.68
N PRO A 448 -32.46 14.07 3.01
CA PRO A 448 -33.88 14.01 2.68
C PRO A 448 -34.18 12.94 1.64
N ALA A 449 -35.44 12.55 1.53
CA ALA A 449 -35.89 11.68 0.45
C ALA A 449 -35.57 12.31 -0.91
N LYS A 450 -35.03 11.49 -1.81
CA LYS A 450 -34.70 11.87 -3.19
C LYS A 450 -35.29 10.86 -4.16
N ALA A 451 -35.27 11.16 -5.46
CA ALA A 451 -35.84 10.29 -6.48
C ALA A 451 -35.36 8.83 -6.34
N GLY A 452 -36.29 7.91 -6.01
CA GLY A 452 -36.02 6.49 -5.83
C GLY A 452 -35.28 6.09 -4.55
N ARG A 453 -35.03 7.01 -3.60
CA ARG A 453 -34.30 6.74 -2.35
C ARG A 453 -35.08 7.20 -1.13
N LYS A 454 -35.06 6.38 -0.08
CA LYS A 454 -35.61 6.74 1.23
C LYS A 454 -34.75 7.81 1.91
N PRO A 455 -35.34 8.62 2.81
CA PRO A 455 -34.55 9.52 3.65
C PRO A 455 -33.62 8.71 4.55
N ARG A 456 -32.46 9.29 4.91
CA ARG A 456 -31.53 8.71 5.87
C ARG A 456 -31.43 9.60 7.10
N SER A 457 -31.52 8.98 8.27
CA SER A 457 -31.16 9.63 9.54
C SER A 457 -29.65 9.92 9.60
N ARG A 458 -29.22 10.69 10.59
CA ARG A 458 -27.79 10.91 10.85
C ARG A 458 -27.04 9.61 11.08
N LYS A 459 -27.65 8.65 11.79
CA LYS A 459 -27.09 7.33 12.00
C LYS A 459 -26.92 6.59 10.67
N ASP A 460 -27.97 6.50 9.86
CA ASP A 460 -27.92 5.79 8.58
C ASP A 460 -26.90 6.44 7.63
N ASN A 461 -26.79 7.76 7.65
CA ASN A 461 -25.79 8.47 6.85
C ASN A 461 -24.37 8.21 7.34
N MET A 462 -24.15 8.13 8.65
CA MET A 462 -22.87 7.78 9.26
C MET A 462 -22.44 6.35 8.90
N GLU A 463 -23.36 5.44 8.70
CA GLU A 463 -23.14 4.06 8.28
C GLU A 463 -23.09 3.87 6.74
N THR A 464 -23.37 4.92 5.98
CA THR A 464 -23.36 4.90 4.52
C THR A 464 -21.97 5.25 3.96
N PRO A 465 -21.47 4.49 2.96
CA PRO A 465 -20.23 4.85 2.27
C PRO A 465 -20.26 6.24 1.64
N GLY A 466 -19.11 6.90 1.58
CA GLY A 466 -18.93 8.18 0.88
C GLY A 466 -18.83 8.02 -0.65
N ILE A 467 -18.45 9.10 -1.34
CA ILE A 467 -18.18 9.08 -2.78
C ILE A 467 -16.75 8.64 -3.06
N THR A 468 -16.56 7.76 -4.05
CA THR A 468 -15.24 7.31 -4.47
C THR A 468 -14.46 8.40 -5.20
N SER A 469 -13.14 8.40 -5.09
CA SER A 469 -12.26 9.33 -5.83
C SER A 469 -12.31 9.16 -7.36
N THR A 470 -12.88 8.07 -7.84
CA THR A 470 -13.13 7.84 -9.27
C THR A 470 -14.43 8.45 -9.77
N ARG A 471 -15.29 8.95 -8.86
CA ARG A 471 -16.62 9.49 -9.18
C ARG A 471 -16.96 10.79 -8.44
N TRP A 472 -15.99 11.46 -7.82
CA TRP A 472 -16.26 12.72 -7.13
C TRP A 472 -16.89 13.77 -8.05
N PHE A 473 -16.52 13.78 -9.33
CA PHE A 473 -17.08 14.68 -10.34
C PHE A 473 -18.57 14.41 -10.63
N ASP A 474 -19.03 13.16 -10.49
CA ASP A 474 -20.46 12.86 -10.54
C ASP A 474 -21.19 13.52 -9.35
N GLY A 475 -20.59 13.47 -8.14
CA GLY A 475 -21.10 14.17 -6.96
C GLY A 475 -21.20 15.70 -7.12
N VAL A 476 -20.48 16.29 -8.08
CA VAL A 476 -20.56 17.71 -8.43
C VAL A 476 -21.52 17.96 -9.60
N ASN A 477 -21.45 17.14 -10.65
CA ASN A 477 -22.08 17.41 -11.95
C ASN A 477 -23.53 16.93 -12.06
N LEU A 478 -23.88 15.85 -11.38
CA LEU A 478 -25.26 15.32 -11.42
C LEU A 478 -26.27 16.30 -10.82
N PRO A 479 -27.54 16.23 -11.22
CA PRO A 479 -28.63 16.89 -10.52
C PRO A 479 -28.65 16.53 -9.03
N GLU A 480 -29.04 17.45 -8.17
CA GLU A 480 -28.98 17.26 -6.71
C GLU A 480 -29.85 16.10 -6.23
N ASP A 481 -30.96 15.85 -6.89
CA ASP A 481 -31.86 14.72 -6.60
C ASP A 481 -31.25 13.35 -6.98
N GLN A 482 -30.21 13.33 -7.80
CA GLN A 482 -29.50 12.12 -8.25
C GLN A 482 -28.23 11.82 -7.45
N VAL A 483 -27.68 12.78 -6.70
CA VAL A 483 -26.54 12.51 -5.80
C VAL A 483 -27.00 11.84 -4.52
N ASP A 484 -26.14 10.97 -3.98
CA ASP A 484 -26.50 10.19 -2.79
C ASP A 484 -26.34 10.96 -1.46
N GLN A 485 -25.63 12.07 -1.47
CA GLN A 485 -25.49 12.96 -0.32
C GLN A 485 -26.65 13.94 -0.20
N ARG A 486 -26.65 14.73 0.89
CA ARG A 486 -27.62 15.79 1.11
C ARG A 486 -27.66 16.78 -0.06
N THR A 487 -26.51 17.26 -0.51
CA THR A 487 -26.33 18.17 -1.65
C THR A 487 -25.14 17.76 -2.49
N ASN A 488 -24.90 18.43 -3.62
CA ASN A 488 -23.70 18.27 -4.42
C ASN A 488 -22.44 18.69 -3.64
N ILE A 489 -21.28 18.13 -4.04
CA ILE A 489 -19.97 18.54 -3.55
C ILE A 489 -19.73 20.01 -3.93
N LYS A 490 -19.37 20.83 -2.94
CA LYS A 490 -19.09 22.26 -3.05
C LYS A 490 -17.63 22.61 -2.78
N ALA A 491 -16.94 21.78 -1.98
CA ALA A 491 -15.56 21.98 -1.62
C ALA A 491 -14.73 20.71 -1.75
N MET A 492 -13.45 20.89 -2.09
CA MET A 492 -12.46 19.81 -2.12
C MET A 492 -11.23 20.18 -1.30
N ILE A 493 -10.85 19.30 -0.40
CA ILE A 493 -9.64 19.39 0.42
C ILE A 493 -8.71 18.24 0.00
N VAL A 494 -7.61 18.60 -0.63
CA VAL A 494 -6.69 17.66 -1.29
C VAL A 494 -5.33 17.69 -0.61
N PHE A 495 -4.86 16.56 -0.11
CA PHE A 495 -3.54 16.40 0.52
C PHE A 495 -2.68 15.40 -0.26
N GLY A 496 -1.57 15.86 -0.84
CA GLY A 496 -0.56 15.02 -1.47
C GLY A 496 -1.04 14.21 -2.68
N HIS A 497 -2.13 14.63 -3.35
CA HIS A 497 -2.69 13.94 -4.51
C HIS A 497 -2.49 14.73 -5.79
N GLY A 498 -1.84 14.10 -6.78
CA GLY A 498 -1.45 14.80 -8.02
C GLY A 498 -2.62 15.19 -8.93
N GLY A 499 -3.74 14.48 -8.90
CA GLY A 499 -4.90 14.72 -9.78
C GLY A 499 -4.75 14.17 -11.21
N ASN A 500 -3.54 13.88 -11.66
CA ASN A 500 -3.26 13.40 -13.03
C ASN A 500 -3.65 11.93 -13.28
N THR A 501 -4.07 11.21 -12.26
CA THR A 501 -4.52 9.82 -12.34
C THR A 501 -6.05 9.69 -12.23
N VAL A 502 -6.76 10.81 -12.19
CA VAL A 502 -8.23 10.82 -12.17
C VAL A 502 -8.75 10.32 -13.52
N THR A 503 -9.70 9.40 -13.48
CA THR A 503 -10.40 8.93 -14.67
C THR A 503 -11.37 10.00 -15.18
N ARG A 504 -11.71 9.99 -16.46
CA ARG A 504 -12.69 10.90 -17.06
C ARG A 504 -12.36 12.39 -16.82
N MET A 505 -11.13 12.77 -17.15
CA MET A 505 -10.62 14.14 -16.96
C MET A 505 -11.56 15.25 -17.50
N PRO A 506 -12.24 15.10 -18.66
CA PRO A 506 -13.17 16.15 -19.14
C PRO A 506 -14.33 16.43 -18.17
N GLU A 507 -14.85 15.37 -17.50
CA GLU A 507 -15.90 15.54 -16.50
C GLU A 507 -15.34 16.12 -15.19
N ALA A 508 -14.09 15.79 -14.85
CA ALA A 508 -13.42 16.38 -13.71
C ALA A 508 -13.16 17.89 -13.91
N ASP A 509 -12.76 18.32 -15.10
CA ASP A 509 -12.61 19.74 -15.44
C ASP A 509 -13.94 20.50 -15.30
N LYS A 510 -15.03 19.99 -15.90
CA LYS A 510 -16.37 20.57 -15.75
C LYS A 510 -16.84 20.64 -14.30
N ALA A 511 -16.52 19.61 -13.52
CA ALA A 511 -16.86 19.60 -12.10
C ALA A 511 -16.08 20.66 -11.34
N MET A 512 -14.79 20.81 -11.64
CA MET A 512 -13.94 21.76 -10.96
C MET A 512 -14.41 23.23 -11.16
N ASP A 513 -15.01 23.58 -12.28
CA ASP A 513 -15.64 24.89 -12.50
C ASP A 513 -16.79 25.19 -11.55
N LYS A 514 -17.44 24.15 -11.01
CA LYS A 514 -18.59 24.29 -10.07
C LYS A 514 -18.16 24.26 -8.60
N VAL A 515 -17.00 23.69 -8.28
CA VAL A 515 -16.47 23.62 -6.91
C VAL A 515 -16.20 25.04 -6.38
N GLU A 516 -16.79 25.41 -5.25
CA GLU A 516 -16.70 26.74 -4.66
C GLU A 516 -15.37 26.98 -3.93
N LEU A 517 -14.82 25.95 -3.29
CA LEU A 517 -13.55 25.99 -2.56
C LEU A 517 -12.67 24.82 -2.97
N LEU A 518 -11.44 25.10 -3.41
CA LEU A 518 -10.40 24.12 -3.65
C LEU A 518 -9.16 24.41 -2.80
N VAL A 519 -8.78 23.46 -1.97
CA VAL A 519 -7.53 23.49 -1.18
C VAL A 519 -6.63 22.38 -1.64
N VAL A 520 -5.44 22.69 -2.11
CA VAL A 520 -4.41 21.73 -2.52
C VAL A 520 -3.20 21.88 -1.62
N ALA A 521 -3.02 20.93 -0.72
CA ALA A 521 -1.86 20.84 0.14
C ALA A 521 -0.88 19.79 -0.45
N ASP A 522 0.26 20.25 -0.94
CA ASP A 522 1.26 19.41 -1.61
C ASP A 522 2.66 20.04 -1.48
N PRO A 523 3.73 19.26 -1.47
CA PRO A 523 5.08 19.81 -1.56
C PRO A 523 5.38 20.54 -2.88
N HIS A 524 4.64 20.20 -3.95
CA HIS A 524 4.85 20.69 -5.30
C HIS A 524 3.52 21.11 -5.95
N PRO A 525 3.51 22.00 -6.96
CA PRO A 525 2.32 22.25 -7.76
C PRO A 525 1.85 20.99 -8.46
N THR A 526 0.56 20.68 -8.38
CA THR A 526 -0.04 19.47 -8.96
C THR A 526 -1.08 19.80 -10.02
N THR A 527 -1.57 18.78 -10.72
CA THR A 527 -2.65 18.94 -11.72
C THR A 527 -3.94 19.47 -11.09
N PHE A 528 -4.25 19.13 -9.84
CA PHE A 528 -5.41 19.72 -9.17
C PHE A 528 -5.35 21.26 -9.11
N ALA A 529 -4.16 21.81 -8.88
CA ALA A 529 -3.97 23.26 -8.87
C ALA A 529 -4.26 23.90 -10.24
N THR A 530 -3.99 23.20 -11.33
CA THR A 530 -4.24 23.68 -12.70
C THR A 530 -5.70 23.49 -13.13
N LEU A 531 -6.39 22.49 -12.64
CA LEU A 531 -7.83 22.31 -12.86
C LEU A 531 -8.66 23.48 -12.26
N GLY A 532 -8.19 24.05 -11.17
CA GLY A 532 -8.84 25.20 -10.55
C GLY A 532 -8.45 26.56 -11.11
N LYS A 533 -7.55 26.62 -12.08
CA LYS A 533 -6.86 27.83 -12.54
C LYS A 533 -7.78 28.95 -13.05
N ASP A 534 -8.76 28.62 -13.86
CA ASP A 534 -9.61 29.60 -14.56
C ASP A 534 -11.04 29.69 -13.97
N ARG A 535 -11.32 29.02 -12.88
CA ARG A 535 -12.65 28.89 -12.31
C ARG A 535 -13.17 30.14 -11.58
N GLY A 536 -12.32 31.13 -11.33
CA GLY A 536 -12.71 32.42 -10.69
C GLY A 536 -13.21 32.27 -9.23
N LYS A 537 -12.92 31.16 -8.58
CA LYS A 537 -13.37 30.78 -7.22
C LYS A 537 -12.19 30.54 -6.30
N ASP A 538 -12.47 30.45 -5.02
CA ASP A 538 -11.44 30.32 -4.00
C ASP A 538 -10.57 29.05 -4.19
N THR A 539 -9.29 29.28 -4.44
CA THR A 539 -8.30 28.22 -4.64
C THR A 539 -7.03 28.54 -3.83
N TYR A 540 -6.61 27.58 -3.03
CA TYR A 540 -5.45 27.70 -2.15
C TYR A 540 -4.43 26.60 -2.45
N LEU A 541 -3.14 26.98 -2.50
CA LEU A 541 -2.02 26.05 -2.51
C LEU A 541 -1.27 26.18 -1.19
N LEU A 542 -1.16 25.07 -0.46
CA LEU A 542 -0.50 25.02 0.84
C LEU A 542 0.77 24.19 0.75
N PRO A 543 1.96 24.74 1.10
CA PRO A 543 3.21 23.99 1.10
C PRO A 543 3.22 23.03 2.27
N ILE A 544 3.12 21.73 2.00
CA ILE A 544 3.32 20.71 3.03
C ILE A 544 4.69 20.04 2.91
N CYS A 545 5.09 19.35 3.95
CA CYS A 545 6.32 18.59 4.02
C CYS A 545 6.30 17.40 3.07
N THR A 546 7.46 17.02 2.56
CA THR A 546 7.65 15.65 2.09
C THR A 546 7.77 14.71 3.29
N SER A 547 7.52 13.44 3.09
CA SER A 547 7.69 12.44 4.14
C SER A 547 9.15 12.20 4.58
N LEU A 548 10.10 12.95 4.04
CA LEU A 548 11.52 12.97 4.44
C LEU A 548 11.81 14.11 5.42
N GLU A 549 10.88 15.03 5.57
CA GLU A 549 10.92 16.17 6.49
C GLU A 549 10.13 15.93 7.78
N VAL A 550 9.61 14.73 7.98
CA VAL A 550 8.80 14.33 9.14
C VAL A 550 9.19 12.94 9.63
N ASP A 551 8.96 12.67 10.91
CA ASP A 551 8.95 11.32 11.46
C ASP A 551 7.64 10.61 11.10
N GLY A 552 7.66 9.28 11.08
CA GLY A 552 6.45 8.48 10.96
C GLY A 552 6.67 7.12 10.32
N SER A 553 5.68 6.26 10.46
CA SER A 553 5.73 4.90 9.92
C SER A 553 5.14 4.80 8.51
N ARG A 554 5.57 3.78 7.77
CA ARG A 554 5.04 3.43 6.45
C ARG A 554 4.92 1.93 6.32
N THR A 555 3.84 1.49 5.72
CA THR A 555 3.58 0.07 5.47
C THR A 555 3.92 -0.28 4.03
N ALA A 556 4.94 -1.12 3.85
CA ALA A 556 5.28 -1.69 2.55
C ALA A 556 4.19 -2.65 2.05
N SER A 557 4.22 -3.02 0.76
CA SER A 557 3.20 -3.91 0.20
C SER A 557 3.13 -5.27 0.90
N ASN A 558 4.24 -5.74 1.43
CA ASN A 558 4.34 -6.98 2.20
C ASN A 558 3.91 -6.86 3.67
N ARG A 559 3.14 -5.85 4.02
CA ARG A 559 2.57 -5.58 5.35
C ARG A 559 3.58 -5.19 6.45
N SER A 560 4.87 -5.07 6.12
CA SER A 560 5.88 -4.62 7.07
C SER A 560 5.79 -3.10 7.28
N LEU A 561 5.73 -2.69 8.55
CA LEU A 561 5.82 -1.29 8.94
C LEU A 561 7.28 -0.92 9.20
N GLN A 562 7.68 0.25 8.75
CA GLN A 562 9.03 0.76 8.95
C GLN A 562 8.96 2.20 9.41
N TRP A 563 9.77 2.54 10.43
CA TRP A 563 9.87 3.90 10.93
C TRP A 563 10.83 4.72 10.07
N GLY A 564 10.38 5.88 9.60
CA GLY A 564 11.24 6.87 8.94
C GLY A 564 11.55 8.01 9.88
N GLU A 565 12.84 8.33 10.05
CA GLU A 565 13.29 9.48 10.81
C GLU A 565 13.19 10.75 9.96
N GLN A 566 12.85 11.88 10.56
CA GLN A 566 12.97 13.19 9.93
C GLN A 566 14.43 13.43 9.50
N ILE A 567 14.69 13.46 8.22
CA ILE A 567 16.05 13.68 7.70
C ILE A 567 16.47 15.15 7.90
N VAL A 568 15.64 16.07 7.43
CA VAL A 568 15.84 17.52 7.58
C VAL A 568 14.60 18.16 8.17
N LYS A 569 14.75 19.32 8.80
CA LYS A 569 13.61 20.13 9.23
C LYS A 569 12.81 20.58 8.00
N PRO A 570 11.51 20.88 8.19
CA PRO A 570 10.70 21.46 7.13
C PRO A 570 11.39 22.65 6.46
N ILE A 571 11.48 22.61 5.12
CA ILE A 571 12.11 23.70 4.37
C ILE A 571 11.08 24.79 4.03
N PHE A 572 11.54 26.01 3.90
CA PHE A 572 10.71 27.20 3.65
C PHE A 572 9.61 27.33 4.72
N GLU A 573 8.38 27.65 4.32
CA GLU A 573 7.22 27.71 5.19
C GLU A 573 6.41 26.41 5.20
N SER A 574 6.99 25.29 4.75
CA SER A 574 6.30 24.00 4.71
C SER A 574 5.91 23.52 6.12
N LYS A 575 4.72 22.96 6.23
CA LYS A 575 4.19 22.36 7.46
C LYS A 575 3.91 20.88 7.28
N ASP A 576 4.03 20.12 8.36
CA ASP A 576 3.58 18.73 8.40
C ASP A 576 2.06 18.65 8.20
N ASP A 577 1.59 17.62 7.48
CA ASP A 577 0.15 17.35 7.31
C ASP A 577 -0.58 17.30 8.66
N VAL A 578 0.03 16.66 9.68
CA VAL A 578 -0.51 16.64 11.05
C VAL A 578 -0.73 18.04 11.58
N GLU A 579 0.23 18.95 11.36
CA GLU A 579 0.12 20.34 11.81
C GLU A 579 -1.01 21.08 11.07
N VAL A 580 -1.09 20.95 9.75
CA VAL A 580 -2.13 21.62 8.94
C VAL A 580 -3.52 21.10 9.30
N ILE A 581 -3.68 19.79 9.43
CA ILE A 581 -4.95 19.17 9.84
C ILE A 581 -5.36 19.67 11.23
N HIS A 582 -4.41 19.76 12.17
CA HIS A 582 -4.67 20.25 13.52
C HIS A 582 -5.05 21.74 13.55
N MET A 583 -4.37 22.59 12.77
CA MET A 583 -4.71 24.01 12.64
C MET A 583 -6.13 24.19 12.09
N LEU A 584 -6.49 23.43 11.04
CA LEU A 584 -7.85 23.44 10.50
C LEU A 584 -8.87 22.93 11.52
N ALA A 585 -8.58 21.85 12.24
CA ALA A 585 -9.47 21.33 13.28
C ALA A 585 -9.73 22.34 14.39
N LYS A 586 -8.71 23.09 14.81
CA LYS A 586 -8.85 24.20 15.79
C LYS A 586 -9.78 25.29 15.25
N LYS A 587 -9.55 25.74 14.02
CA LYS A 587 -10.40 26.77 13.37
C LYS A 587 -11.85 26.30 13.23
N LEU A 588 -12.07 25.00 13.00
CA LEU A 588 -13.40 24.41 12.83
C LEU A 588 -14.07 24.01 14.17
N GLY A 589 -13.45 24.31 15.31
CA GLY A 589 -14.02 24.19 16.65
C GLY A 589 -13.97 22.79 17.28
N PHE A 590 -13.19 21.84 16.73
CA PHE A 590 -13.00 20.50 17.29
C PHE A 590 -11.53 20.09 17.49
N GLY A 591 -10.60 21.06 17.41
CA GLY A 591 -9.16 20.79 17.56
C GLY A 591 -8.80 20.09 18.86
N ASP A 592 -9.39 20.50 19.99
CA ASP A 592 -9.12 19.92 21.30
C ASP A 592 -9.62 18.46 21.43
N LEU A 593 -10.55 18.05 20.61
CA LEU A 593 -11.07 16.68 20.53
C LEU A 593 -10.22 15.77 19.64
N MET A 594 -9.42 16.35 18.73
CA MET A 594 -8.62 15.57 17.78
C MET A 594 -7.60 14.65 18.46
N PHE A 595 -7.00 15.10 19.58
CA PHE A 595 -6.10 14.29 20.38
C PHE A 595 -6.03 14.82 21.82
N LYS A 596 -6.89 14.33 22.68
CA LYS A 596 -7.01 14.80 24.08
C LYS A 596 -5.75 14.65 24.95
N PRO A 597 -4.92 13.57 24.79
CA PRO A 597 -3.72 13.43 25.61
C PRO A 597 -2.75 14.61 25.54
N THR A 598 -2.70 15.35 24.46
CA THR A 598 -1.86 16.55 24.30
C THR A 598 -2.54 17.85 24.77
N LYS A 599 -3.74 17.78 25.34
CA LYS A 599 -4.49 18.94 25.87
C LYS A 599 -4.64 20.07 24.85
N GLY A 600 -4.96 19.71 23.59
CA GLY A 600 -5.15 20.65 22.49
C GLY A 600 -3.86 21.09 21.78
N GLU A 601 -2.71 20.54 22.13
CA GLU A 601 -1.49 20.68 21.35
C GLU A 601 -1.43 19.64 20.21
N ARG A 602 -0.60 19.90 19.21
CA ARG A 602 -0.38 19.00 18.09
C ARG A 602 0.22 17.67 18.59
N PRO A 603 -0.37 16.49 18.23
CA PRO A 603 0.22 15.20 18.57
C PRO A 603 1.49 14.94 17.75
N SER A 604 2.41 14.16 18.30
CA SER A 604 3.55 13.62 17.56
C SER A 604 3.11 12.38 16.74
N ALA A 605 3.95 11.98 15.78
CA ALA A 605 3.74 10.72 15.05
C ALA A 605 3.72 9.50 16.00
N GLU A 606 4.55 9.53 17.04
CA GLU A 606 4.58 8.46 18.05
C GLU A 606 3.27 8.37 18.84
N ASP A 607 2.71 9.52 19.24
CA ASP A 607 1.43 9.57 19.95
C ASP A 607 0.30 9.00 19.09
N LEU A 608 0.27 9.37 17.82
CA LEU A 608 -0.73 8.87 16.87
C LEU A 608 -0.58 7.36 16.64
N LEU A 609 0.65 6.84 16.48
CA LEU A 609 0.85 5.41 16.33
C LEU A 609 0.42 4.61 17.57
N ARG A 610 0.60 5.18 18.78
CA ARG A 610 0.09 4.57 20.03
C ARG A 610 -1.45 4.57 20.07
N GLU A 611 -2.10 5.63 19.57
CA GLU A 611 -3.56 5.66 19.45
C GLU A 611 -4.06 4.61 18.43
N ILE A 612 -3.41 4.49 17.28
CA ILE A 612 -3.69 3.46 16.29
C ILE A 612 -3.60 2.06 16.91
N ASN A 613 -2.50 1.77 17.62
CA ASN A 613 -2.32 0.46 18.29
C ASN A 613 -3.41 0.17 19.32
N ARG A 614 -3.87 1.17 20.06
CA ARG A 614 -4.96 1.02 21.03
C ARG A 614 -6.28 0.64 20.38
N GLY A 615 -6.54 1.16 19.16
CA GLY A 615 -7.76 0.84 18.41
C GLY A 615 -7.66 -0.42 17.55
N GLY A 616 -6.45 -0.87 17.24
CA GLY A 616 -6.20 -1.90 16.21
C GLY A 616 -5.94 -3.31 16.71
N TRP A 617 -6.24 -3.58 17.98
CA TRP A 617 -5.91 -4.91 18.54
C TRP A 617 -6.71 -6.05 17.90
N SER A 618 -7.95 -5.84 17.49
CA SER A 618 -8.79 -6.86 16.85
C SER A 618 -8.32 -7.23 15.43
N THR A 619 -7.65 -6.32 14.74
CA THR A 619 -7.14 -6.52 13.38
C THR A 619 -5.63 -6.77 13.33
N GLY A 620 -5.01 -6.94 14.49
CA GLY A 620 -3.59 -7.27 14.59
C GLY A 620 -2.63 -6.10 14.42
N TYR A 621 -3.06 -4.87 14.67
CA TYR A 621 -2.19 -3.68 14.62
C TYR A 621 -1.57 -3.29 15.96
N SER A 622 -1.81 -4.05 17.04
CA SER A 622 -1.37 -3.73 18.40
C SER A 622 0.01 -4.23 18.68
N GLY A 623 0.98 -4.22 18.08
CA GLY A 623 2.34 -4.65 18.41
C GLY A 623 3.41 -3.82 17.74
N GLN A 624 2.98 -2.88 16.92
CA GLN A 624 3.84 -2.05 16.09
C GLN A 624 4.15 -0.71 16.77
N SER A 625 4.61 -0.77 18.01
CA SER A 625 4.94 0.44 18.77
C SER A 625 6.09 1.23 18.12
N PRO A 626 6.15 2.55 18.31
CA PRO A 626 7.25 3.36 17.83
C PRO A 626 8.62 2.84 18.29
N GLU A 627 8.73 2.38 19.53
CA GLU A 627 9.96 1.84 20.12
C GLU A 627 10.43 0.59 19.38
N ARG A 628 9.53 -0.39 19.15
CA ARG A 628 9.87 -1.60 18.42
C ARG A 628 10.25 -1.30 16.97
N LEU A 629 9.50 -0.46 16.27
CA LEU A 629 9.83 -0.09 14.89
C LEU A 629 11.17 0.63 14.78
N LYS A 630 11.49 1.52 15.72
CA LYS A 630 12.80 2.18 15.80
C LYS A 630 13.92 1.19 16.10
N ALA A 631 13.68 0.23 16.99
CA ALA A 631 14.63 -0.85 17.27
C ALA A 631 14.90 -1.70 16.01
N HIS A 632 13.87 -1.99 15.19
CA HIS A 632 14.03 -2.66 13.90
C HIS A 632 14.91 -1.87 12.93
N MET A 633 14.69 -0.57 12.80
CA MET A 633 15.49 0.29 11.92
C MET A 633 16.95 0.40 12.36
N LYS A 634 17.21 0.41 13.67
CA LYS A 634 18.55 0.38 14.25
C LYS A 634 19.25 -0.95 13.98
N ASN A 635 18.54 -2.06 14.10
CA ASN A 635 19.09 -3.42 14.11
C ASN A 635 18.83 -4.19 12.81
N GLN A 636 18.68 -3.53 11.66
CA GLN A 636 18.35 -4.14 10.38
C GLN A 636 19.24 -5.34 10.01
N ALA A 637 20.52 -5.29 10.34
CA ALA A 637 21.49 -6.36 10.05
C ALA A 637 21.25 -7.68 10.80
N LYS A 638 20.45 -7.66 11.87
CA LYS A 638 20.14 -8.85 12.67
C LYS A 638 19.03 -9.72 12.07
N PHE A 639 18.30 -9.19 11.09
CA PHE A 639 17.20 -9.91 10.45
C PHE A 639 17.71 -10.79 9.31
N ASP A 640 17.32 -12.06 9.34
CA ASP A 640 17.67 -13.01 8.28
C ASP A 640 17.12 -12.58 6.92
N LEU A 641 17.91 -12.75 5.88
CA LEU A 641 17.58 -12.26 4.54
C LEU A 641 16.45 -13.03 3.84
N VAL A 642 16.14 -14.23 4.27
CA VAL A 642 15.11 -15.07 3.64
C VAL A 642 13.82 -15.00 4.43
N THR A 643 13.90 -15.28 5.73
CA THR A 643 12.75 -15.34 6.62
C THR A 643 12.34 -13.99 7.18
N LEU A 644 13.21 -12.99 7.11
CA LEU A 644 13.06 -11.69 7.76
C LEU A 644 12.95 -11.78 9.29
N ARG A 645 13.38 -12.88 9.91
CA ARG A 645 13.27 -13.11 11.34
C ARG A 645 14.59 -12.79 12.04
N ALA A 646 14.50 -12.10 13.18
CA ALA A 646 15.63 -11.91 14.07
C ALA A 646 15.89 -13.17 14.93
N PRO A 647 17.14 -13.40 15.43
CA PRO A 647 17.43 -14.46 16.39
C PRO A 647 16.51 -14.34 17.61
N LYS A 648 16.09 -15.49 18.16
CA LYS A 648 15.13 -15.51 19.29
C LYS A 648 15.68 -14.90 20.57
N ASP A 649 16.97 -14.99 20.76
CA ASP A 649 17.72 -14.56 21.95
C ASP A 649 18.25 -13.13 21.86
N ASP A 650 17.99 -12.42 20.76
CA ASP A 650 18.41 -11.02 20.65
C ASP A 650 17.65 -10.13 21.66
N PRO A 651 18.35 -9.30 22.45
CA PRO A 651 17.73 -8.53 23.52
C PRO A 651 16.85 -7.37 23.02
N GLU A 652 17.08 -6.84 21.81
CA GLU A 652 16.35 -5.69 21.27
C GLU A 652 15.21 -6.08 20.34
N VAL A 653 15.44 -7.11 19.49
CA VAL A 653 14.51 -7.48 18.41
C VAL A 653 14.19 -8.99 18.42
N GLY A 654 14.47 -9.67 19.50
CA GLY A 654 14.43 -11.13 19.63
C GLY A 654 13.19 -11.80 19.09
N GLY A 655 13.36 -12.62 18.05
CA GLY A 655 12.34 -13.42 17.42
C GLY A 655 11.35 -12.66 16.52
N ASP A 656 11.40 -11.32 16.49
CA ASP A 656 10.51 -10.51 15.65
C ASP A 656 10.79 -10.72 14.15
N TYR A 657 9.76 -10.55 13.33
CA TYR A 657 9.91 -10.39 11.88
C TYR A 657 10.08 -8.91 11.52
N TYR A 658 10.98 -8.61 10.61
CA TYR A 658 11.32 -7.24 10.21
C TYR A 658 10.09 -6.41 9.83
N GLY A 659 9.95 -5.26 10.48
CA GLY A 659 8.83 -4.36 10.27
C GLY A 659 7.51 -4.84 10.92
N LEU A 660 7.56 -5.88 11.76
CA LEU A 660 6.38 -6.40 12.46
C LEU A 660 5.17 -6.53 11.52
N PRO A 661 5.26 -7.36 10.45
CA PRO A 661 4.17 -7.44 9.49
C PRO A 661 2.85 -7.77 10.18
N TRP A 662 1.83 -6.96 9.93
CA TRP A 662 0.54 -7.26 10.52
C TRP A 662 -0.11 -8.50 9.85
N PRO A 663 -0.92 -9.29 10.56
CA PRO A 663 -1.31 -9.15 11.96
C PRO A 663 -0.14 -9.28 12.96
N CYS A 664 -0.16 -8.42 13.98
CA CYS A 664 0.85 -8.38 15.03
C CYS A 664 0.20 -7.93 16.34
N TRP A 665 -0.39 -8.85 17.08
CA TRP A 665 -0.99 -8.56 18.39
C TRP A 665 0.10 -8.56 19.45
N GLY A 666 0.58 -7.42 19.90
CA GLY A 666 1.70 -7.36 20.82
C GLY A 666 1.46 -6.43 22.01
N LYS A 667 1.71 -6.95 23.19
CA LYS A 667 2.00 -6.23 24.42
C LYS A 667 3.30 -6.79 25.01
N PRO A 668 3.91 -6.11 26.00
CA PRO A 668 5.12 -6.63 26.65
C PRO A 668 4.99 -8.09 27.12
N GLU A 669 3.80 -8.47 27.62
CA GLU A 669 3.51 -9.81 28.15
C GLU A 669 3.31 -10.87 27.04
N ILE A 670 2.84 -10.44 25.87
CA ILE A 670 2.65 -11.30 24.70
C ILE A 670 3.20 -10.59 23.47
N ARG A 671 4.51 -10.56 23.38
CA ARG A 671 5.20 -9.97 22.25
C ARG A 671 5.00 -10.82 20.99
N HIS A 672 4.00 -10.49 20.17
CA HIS A 672 3.78 -11.15 18.89
C HIS A 672 4.84 -10.69 17.89
N PRO A 673 5.51 -11.61 17.16
CA PRO A 673 6.63 -11.26 16.28
C PRO A 673 6.22 -10.64 14.93
N GLY A 674 4.91 -10.60 14.61
CA GLY A 674 4.36 -10.30 13.29
C GLY A 674 4.09 -11.58 12.48
N SER A 675 3.25 -11.47 11.46
CA SER A 675 2.88 -12.59 10.58
C SER A 675 3.55 -12.43 9.21
N ALA A 676 4.77 -12.97 9.07
CA ALA A 676 5.53 -12.90 7.81
C ALA A 676 4.81 -13.61 6.65
N ILE A 677 4.09 -14.68 6.95
CA ILE A 677 3.23 -15.42 6.04
C ILE A 677 1.82 -15.37 6.61
N LEU A 678 0.89 -14.82 5.84
CA LEU A 678 -0.52 -14.84 6.16
C LEU A 678 -1.07 -16.26 5.94
N TYR A 679 -2.08 -16.61 6.70
CA TYR A 679 -2.82 -17.86 6.62
C TYR A 679 -2.05 -19.09 7.13
N ASN A 680 -2.62 -19.70 8.13
CA ASN A 680 -2.09 -20.95 8.69
C ASN A 680 -2.76 -22.14 8.02
N THR A 681 -2.06 -22.79 7.11
CA THR A 681 -2.52 -23.99 6.43
C THR A 681 -1.86 -25.27 6.98
N ASN A 682 -1.02 -25.15 8.00
CA ASN A 682 -0.41 -26.30 8.67
C ASN A 682 -1.36 -26.99 9.66
N LEU A 683 -2.35 -26.24 10.16
CA LEU A 683 -3.41 -26.77 11.00
C LEU A 683 -4.63 -27.15 10.18
N HIS A 684 -5.32 -28.22 10.60
CA HIS A 684 -6.64 -28.50 10.05
C HIS A 684 -7.61 -27.37 10.39
N VAL A 685 -8.59 -27.13 9.53
CA VAL A 685 -9.58 -26.05 9.73
C VAL A 685 -10.33 -26.22 11.05
N LYS A 686 -10.63 -27.47 11.45
CA LYS A 686 -11.26 -27.79 12.75
C LYS A 686 -10.41 -27.39 13.97
N ASP A 687 -9.09 -27.29 13.78
CA ASP A 687 -8.13 -26.96 14.82
C ASP A 687 -7.68 -25.50 14.73
N GLY A 688 -8.39 -24.66 13.95
CA GLY A 688 -8.13 -23.23 13.77
C GLY A 688 -7.25 -22.90 12.58
N GLY A 689 -7.04 -23.82 11.64
CA GLY A 689 -6.38 -23.52 10.36
C GLY A 689 -7.28 -22.65 9.46
N SER A 690 -6.65 -21.93 8.54
CA SER A 690 -7.37 -21.01 7.63
C SER A 690 -8.24 -21.77 6.63
N ALA A 691 -9.40 -21.19 6.35
CA ALA A 691 -10.36 -21.62 5.34
C ALA A 691 -10.54 -20.54 4.27
N PHE A 692 -10.95 -20.96 3.09
CA PHE A 692 -11.03 -20.10 1.90
C PHE A 692 -12.30 -20.36 1.10
N ARG A 693 -12.67 -19.42 0.26
CA ARG A 693 -13.78 -19.58 -0.68
C ARG A 693 -13.33 -19.33 -2.12
N ALA A 694 -13.65 -20.25 -3.00
CA ALA A 694 -13.45 -20.10 -4.45
C ALA A 694 -14.70 -19.51 -5.13
N ARG A 695 -15.88 -19.83 -4.59
CA ARG A 695 -17.16 -19.30 -5.07
C ARG A 695 -17.42 -17.93 -4.49
N PHE A 696 -18.02 -17.07 -5.30
CA PHE A 696 -18.57 -15.79 -4.87
C PHE A 696 -20.05 -15.88 -4.60
N GLY A 697 -20.46 -15.32 -3.55
CA GLY A 697 -21.83 -15.15 -3.16
C GLY A 697 -21.87 -14.90 -1.67
N VAL A 698 -22.89 -14.19 -1.27
CA VAL A 698 -23.26 -14.05 0.12
C VAL A 698 -23.69 -15.43 0.61
N GLU A 699 -23.30 -15.81 1.80
CA GLU A 699 -23.94 -16.94 2.47
C GLU A 699 -25.45 -16.78 2.40
N ARG A 700 -26.11 -17.79 1.88
CA ARG A 700 -27.54 -17.79 1.77
C ARG A 700 -28.10 -18.93 2.60
N ASN A 701 -29.12 -18.61 3.41
CA ASN A 701 -29.91 -19.60 4.15
C ASN A 701 -29.11 -20.42 5.18
N GLY A 702 -28.05 -19.86 5.77
CA GLY A 702 -27.27 -20.56 6.80
C GLY A 702 -26.36 -21.68 6.26
N GLU A 703 -26.15 -21.73 4.95
CA GLU A 703 -25.12 -22.63 4.37
C GLU A 703 -23.73 -22.10 4.74
N THR A 704 -22.90 -22.99 5.28
CA THR A 704 -21.48 -22.69 5.51
C THR A 704 -20.74 -22.50 4.19
N LEU A 705 -19.83 -21.51 4.14
CA LEU A 705 -18.94 -21.28 2.98
C LEU A 705 -17.75 -22.23 2.97
N LEU A 706 -17.66 -23.11 3.93
CA LEU A 706 -16.54 -24.03 4.10
C LEU A 706 -16.81 -25.36 3.38
N ALA A 707 -15.74 -26.06 3.04
CA ALA A 707 -15.83 -27.39 2.46
C ALA A 707 -16.51 -28.36 3.44
N GLU A 708 -17.28 -29.29 2.91
CA GLU A 708 -17.96 -30.31 3.70
C GLU A 708 -16.99 -31.04 4.64
N GLY A 709 -17.37 -31.15 5.90
CA GLY A 709 -16.56 -31.80 6.94
C GLY A 709 -15.44 -30.93 7.51
N SER A 710 -15.22 -29.70 7.04
CA SER A 710 -14.22 -28.79 7.58
C SER A 710 -14.67 -28.15 8.88
N TYR A 711 -15.93 -27.67 8.91
CA TYR A 711 -16.58 -27.14 10.10
C TYR A 711 -17.95 -27.81 10.29
N PRO A 712 -18.50 -27.81 11.52
CA PRO A 712 -19.88 -28.21 11.72
C PRO A 712 -20.83 -27.40 10.84
N GLN A 713 -21.83 -28.05 10.29
CA GLN A 713 -22.88 -27.37 9.51
C GLN A 713 -23.54 -26.27 10.35
N GLY A 714 -23.71 -25.08 9.78
CA GLY A 714 -24.27 -23.91 10.47
C GLY A 714 -23.25 -23.10 11.29
N SER A 715 -21.95 -23.43 11.26
CA SER A 715 -20.94 -22.54 11.84
C SER A 715 -20.69 -21.34 10.91
N GLU A 716 -20.75 -20.14 11.48
CA GLU A 716 -20.54 -18.87 10.77
C GLU A 716 -19.05 -18.48 10.70
N LEU A 717 -18.15 -19.45 10.74
CA LEU A 717 -16.72 -19.18 10.71
C LEU A 717 -16.34 -18.62 9.36
N THR A 718 -15.86 -17.41 9.38
CA THR A 718 -15.17 -16.75 8.29
C THR A 718 -13.67 -17.03 8.37
N ASP A 719 -12.93 -16.59 7.39
CA ASP A 719 -11.48 -16.77 7.17
C ASP A 719 -10.62 -16.28 8.34
N GLY A 720 -10.80 -16.82 9.52
CA GLY A 720 -10.16 -16.31 10.70
C GLY A 720 -8.68 -16.60 10.80
N HIS A 721 -7.98 -15.67 11.39
CA HIS A 721 -6.68 -15.93 11.94
C HIS A 721 -6.82 -16.41 13.38
N PRO A 722 -6.39 -17.65 13.70
CA PRO A 722 -6.46 -18.19 15.05
C PRO A 722 -5.40 -17.59 15.99
N GLU A 723 -4.75 -16.52 15.58
CA GLU A 723 -3.67 -15.90 16.35
C GLU A 723 -4.17 -15.10 17.54
N ILE A 724 -5.43 -14.68 17.55
CA ILE A 724 -6.11 -14.12 18.72
C ILE A 724 -7.13 -15.11 19.26
N THR A 725 -7.00 -15.48 20.50
CA THR A 725 -7.94 -16.31 21.23
C THR A 725 -8.52 -15.56 22.41
N MET A 726 -9.67 -15.99 22.94
CA MET A 726 -10.23 -15.43 24.17
C MET A 726 -9.27 -15.53 25.35
N GLY A 727 -8.47 -16.60 25.40
CA GLY A 727 -7.40 -16.76 26.38
C GLY A 727 -6.34 -15.66 26.28
N ILE A 728 -5.95 -15.30 25.05
CA ILE A 728 -5.02 -14.19 24.80
C ILE A 728 -5.66 -12.85 25.18
N LEU A 729 -6.93 -12.61 24.80
CA LEU A 729 -7.64 -11.40 25.16
C LEU A 729 -7.70 -11.19 26.67
N LYS A 730 -8.05 -12.22 27.44
CA LYS A 730 -8.04 -12.20 28.90
C LYS A 730 -6.65 -11.92 29.48
N LYS A 731 -5.62 -12.56 28.96
CA LYS A 731 -4.23 -12.33 29.38
C LYS A 731 -3.76 -10.92 29.09
N LEU A 732 -4.25 -10.30 28.01
CA LEU A 732 -3.99 -8.90 27.66
C LEU A 732 -4.85 -7.92 28.47
N GLY A 733 -5.93 -8.40 29.10
CA GLY A 733 -6.93 -7.59 29.78
C GLY A 733 -7.84 -6.80 28.83
N TRP A 734 -7.87 -7.19 27.57
CA TRP A 734 -8.70 -6.56 26.52
C TRP A 734 -10.12 -7.14 26.46
N ASP A 735 -10.34 -8.30 27.10
CA ASP A 735 -11.68 -8.85 27.29
C ASP A 735 -12.62 -7.89 28.02
N LYS A 736 -12.07 -7.02 28.88
CA LYS A 736 -12.82 -6.00 29.62
C LYS A 736 -13.23 -4.79 28.78
N ASP A 737 -12.56 -4.60 27.64
CA ASP A 737 -12.85 -3.51 26.72
C ASP A 737 -13.96 -3.92 25.70
N LEU A 738 -14.36 -5.20 25.69
CA LEU A 738 -15.42 -5.70 24.83
C LEU A 738 -16.80 -5.27 25.35
N THR A 739 -17.65 -4.81 24.44
CA THR A 739 -19.06 -4.62 24.74
C THR A 739 -19.78 -5.96 24.87
N PRO A 740 -20.95 -6.01 25.52
CA PRO A 740 -21.76 -7.24 25.56
C PRO A 740 -22.09 -7.80 24.19
N GLU A 741 -22.33 -6.93 23.19
CA GLU A 741 -22.61 -7.32 21.80
C GLU A 741 -21.38 -7.92 21.11
N GLU A 742 -20.22 -7.32 21.30
CA GLU A 742 -18.94 -7.85 20.79
C GLU A 742 -18.63 -9.21 21.41
N LEU A 743 -18.80 -9.34 22.73
CA LEU A 743 -18.60 -10.60 23.44
C LEU A 743 -19.59 -11.69 22.96
N ALA A 744 -20.86 -11.32 22.74
CA ALA A 744 -21.86 -12.23 22.22
C ALA A 744 -21.51 -12.69 20.79
N THR A 745 -21.06 -11.75 19.94
CA THR A 745 -20.62 -12.05 18.57
C THR A 745 -19.42 -13.00 18.58
N ILE A 746 -18.40 -12.74 19.39
CA ILE A 746 -17.23 -13.61 19.54
C ILE A 746 -17.65 -15.01 19.99
N THR A 747 -18.53 -15.09 20.97
CA THR A 747 -19.02 -16.37 21.51
C THR A 747 -19.83 -17.13 20.45
N ARG A 748 -20.63 -16.44 19.66
CA ARG A 748 -21.42 -17.04 18.57
C ARG A 748 -20.53 -17.59 17.46
N ILE A 749 -19.54 -16.82 17.00
CA ILE A 749 -18.61 -17.22 15.92
C ILE A 749 -17.68 -18.36 16.40
N GLY A 750 -17.18 -18.28 17.61
CA GLY A 750 -16.31 -19.28 18.18
C GLY A 750 -16.97 -20.63 18.46
N GLY A 751 -18.31 -20.73 18.43
CA GLY A 751 -19.05 -21.96 18.74
C GLY A 751 -18.62 -22.54 20.09
N ASN A 752 -18.39 -23.87 20.15
CA ASN A 752 -17.87 -24.55 21.34
C ASN A 752 -16.38 -24.30 21.56
N ASN A 753 -15.67 -23.72 20.62
CA ASN A 753 -14.24 -23.40 20.70
C ASN A 753 -14.05 -21.91 20.99
N ILE A 754 -14.44 -21.51 22.17
CA ILE A 754 -14.42 -20.12 22.68
C ILE A 754 -13.01 -19.46 22.61
N ASP A 755 -11.98 -20.28 22.42
CA ASP A 755 -10.61 -19.79 22.35
C ASP A 755 -10.17 -19.34 20.94
N ALA A 756 -10.87 -19.72 19.88
CA ALA A 756 -10.54 -19.31 18.51
C ALA A 756 -11.45 -18.18 18.06
N VAL A 757 -10.93 -16.97 17.97
CA VAL A 757 -11.70 -15.80 17.59
C VAL A 757 -11.22 -15.27 16.24
N SER A 758 -12.01 -15.50 15.21
CA SER A 758 -11.81 -14.89 13.89
C SER A 758 -12.73 -13.69 13.63
N TRP A 759 -13.00 -12.93 14.64
CA TRP A 759 -14.01 -11.88 14.66
C TRP A 759 -13.57 -10.53 14.10
N ALA A 760 -12.28 -10.38 13.82
CA ALA A 760 -11.75 -9.14 13.21
C ALA A 760 -12.50 -8.75 11.93
N ILE A 761 -12.96 -9.72 11.17
CA ILE A 761 -13.71 -9.50 9.92
C ILE A 761 -15.16 -9.10 10.21
N ASP A 762 -15.78 -9.69 11.22
CA ASP A 762 -17.18 -9.40 11.59
C ASP A 762 -17.34 -8.01 12.24
N LEU A 763 -16.38 -7.61 13.09
CA LEU A 763 -16.35 -6.25 13.64
C LEU A 763 -15.96 -5.19 12.60
N SER A 764 -15.20 -5.57 11.59
CA SER A 764 -14.87 -4.69 10.48
C SER A 764 -16.04 -4.44 9.53
N GLY A 765 -17.17 -5.13 9.73
CA GLY A 765 -18.35 -4.99 8.88
C GLY A 765 -18.19 -5.60 7.51
N GLY A 766 -17.35 -6.61 7.38
CA GLY A 766 -17.07 -7.34 6.15
C GLY A 766 -16.86 -6.44 4.94
N ILE A 767 -15.81 -6.57 4.22
CA ILE A 767 -15.69 -5.94 2.91
C ILE A 767 -16.69 -6.65 1.99
N GLN A 768 -17.93 -6.19 1.98
CA GLN A 768 -18.96 -6.65 1.04
C GLN A 768 -18.71 -6.09 -0.35
#